data_c7d2f89e81d82fcaf7efff09b22bde81
#
_entry.id   c7d2f89e81d82fcaf7efff09b22bde81
#
_cell.length_a   1.000
_cell.length_b   1.000
_cell.length_c   1.000
_cell.angle_alpha   90.00
_cell.angle_beta   90.00
_cell.angle_gamma   90.00
#
_symmetry.space_group_name_H-M   'P 1'
#
loop_
_entity.id
_entity.type
_entity.pdbx_description
1 polymer ?
#
loop_
_entity_poly.entity_id
_entity_poly.type
_entity_poly.pdbx_seq_one_letter_code
_entity_poly.pdbx_strand_id
1 'polypeptide(L)'
;MRGSWKATTWRPSRPSDRLPPAGTVECKWEARLCPLPRRGSLSGERGLKKSVMEPAETEPPPPDAPISIFLSYSRDDRARALLVIKALEAEGFGVWWDGLLEGGTAFAKTTETALETSDAVVVLWSERSASSHWVRDEATRGRDRGRMVPVSIDGTQPPLGFGQIHYIDFTHWRGKVGAPEFAALTKAIRTVAASPSSELPVAEPARPAAGPSRRVLLVGGGLAVAGLGGGMFAWLGGQSTRDRAPTTIAVLPFANLSGDPTQTYFSDGLASEIRTVLARNPMLQILGGVSSNAIRTGKGDAKSIASSLGVAFLLDGNVQKAGETVKITANLTTGKTGLSKWANSFERPLADIFAVQAEIAAAVASALAATIEADFSTRKDDPVGGTKNVAAFDAYLRGKELFELHINEGSERAALAKFDEAIGIDPNYAAARAARSRVLMVIANQYETSEQRVRLFDDAIREATRATATAPQFAPGFSALGYALFYGRLDVKGARKPFERAYSLTTSDVDVLSRYATYCARTGRLAEATLAIDQASLLDPLNASIFRTRGSLKYAARQYEAAIADGEHALQINPERNSVNGDIGDSYVMLGKLDKARLAYGKEKNSLIALTGLAIVDHREGNQAAAQAHLDQLVAEHGDNALYQKVQVLAQWGEADAAFATLADAIRLHDSGMVYLLNDPLLDPIRKDARFKALLSQTGFV
;
A
#
# COMPACT_ATOMS: atom_id res chain seq x y z
N MET A 1 28.55 64.65 -7.78
CA MET A 1 27.22 65.26 -7.51
C MET A 1 26.47 64.31 -6.61
N ARG A 2 26.19 64.73 -5.39
CA ARG A 2 25.52 63.95 -4.36
C ARG A 2 24.00 64.11 -4.54
N GLY A 3 23.24 63.02 -4.66
CA GLY A 3 21.79 63.03 -4.65
C GLY A 3 21.28 62.10 -3.57
N SER A 4 20.76 62.70 -2.49
CA SER A 4 20.16 62.05 -1.32
C SER A 4 18.76 61.54 -1.63
N TRP A 5 18.46 60.30 -1.31
CA TRP A 5 17.08 59.79 -1.24
C TRP A 5 16.67 59.63 0.20
N LYS A 6 15.59 60.29 0.59
CA LYS A 6 14.95 60.25 1.91
C LYS A 6 14.15 58.95 2.05
N ALA A 7 14.39 58.26 3.15
CA ALA A 7 13.56 57.14 3.61
C ALA A 7 12.21 57.67 4.13
N THR A 8 11.13 57.16 3.58
CA THR A 8 9.77 57.39 4.07
C THR A 8 9.34 56.20 4.92
N THR A 9 9.24 56.41 6.21
CA THR A 9 8.75 55.43 7.20
C THR A 9 7.23 55.33 7.08
N TRP A 10 6.73 54.14 6.79
CA TRP A 10 5.31 53.81 6.84
C TRP A 10 4.97 53.29 8.25
N ARG A 11 4.01 53.97 8.96
CA ARG A 11 3.41 53.50 10.20
C ARG A 11 2.04 52.90 9.88
N PRO A 12 1.66 51.70 10.37
CA PRO A 12 0.30 51.22 10.27
C PRO A 12 -0.58 51.81 11.36
N SER A 13 -1.74 52.35 10.96
CA SER A 13 -2.81 52.83 11.81
C SER A 13 -3.60 51.66 12.41
N ARG A 14 -3.89 51.77 13.71
CA ARG A 14 -4.80 50.85 14.45
C ARG A 14 -6.25 51.08 14.01
N PRO A 15 -7.08 50.01 13.87
CA PRO A 15 -8.55 50.14 13.86
C PRO A 15 -9.08 50.11 15.30
N SER A 16 -9.99 51.04 15.59
CA SER A 16 -10.74 51.20 16.82
C SER A 16 -11.84 50.15 16.98
N ASP A 17 -11.99 49.68 18.23
CA ASP A 17 -13.06 48.90 18.78
C ASP A 17 -14.47 49.44 18.53
N ARG A 18 -15.42 48.59 18.18
CA ARG A 18 -16.78 48.48 18.73
C ARG A 18 -17.52 47.27 18.14
N LEU A 19 -17.71 46.25 18.96
CA LEU A 19 -18.71 45.17 18.72
C LEU A 19 -20.04 45.62 19.38
N PRO A 20 -21.17 45.34 18.76
CA PRO A 20 -22.49 45.43 19.42
C PRO A 20 -22.84 44.10 20.15
N PRO A 21 -23.76 44.13 21.14
CA PRO A 21 -23.97 43.04 22.07
C PRO A 21 -24.80 41.90 21.51
N ALA A 22 -24.48 40.70 22.01
CA ALA A 22 -25.19 39.46 21.73
C ALA A 22 -26.65 39.48 22.21
N GLY A 23 -27.56 39.19 21.32
CA GLY A 23 -28.96 38.89 21.62
C GLY A 23 -29.08 37.40 21.94
N THR A 24 -29.50 37.10 23.15
CA THR A 24 -29.94 35.78 23.63
C THR A 24 -31.28 35.40 23.00
N VAL A 25 -31.30 34.28 22.28
CA VAL A 25 -32.54 33.61 21.88
C VAL A 25 -32.69 32.37 22.76
N GLU A 26 -33.63 32.49 23.74
CA GLU A 26 -34.10 31.34 24.50
C GLU A 26 -35.03 30.47 23.62
N CYS A 27 -34.66 29.23 23.39
CA CYS A 27 -35.58 28.18 22.94
C CYS A 27 -36.00 27.34 24.12
N LYS A 28 -37.24 27.54 24.56
CA LYS A 28 -37.94 26.68 25.54
C LYS A 28 -38.26 25.33 24.90
N TRP A 29 -37.78 24.24 25.54
CA TRP A 29 -38.32 22.89 25.37
C TRP A 29 -38.94 22.46 26.67
N GLU A 30 -40.27 22.28 26.66
CA GLU A 30 -41.02 21.68 27.80
C GLU A 30 -40.75 20.15 27.81
N ALA A 31 -40.14 19.69 28.91
CA ALA A 31 -40.06 18.28 29.22
C ALA A 31 -41.30 17.85 30.01
N ARG A 32 -42.14 17.00 29.45
CA ARG A 32 -43.20 16.29 30.16
C ARG A 32 -42.60 15.16 30.96
N LEU A 33 -42.65 15.30 32.28
CA LEU A 33 -42.35 14.30 33.29
C LEU A 33 -43.47 13.25 33.35
N CYS A 34 -43.16 11.97 33.35
CA CYS A 34 -43.99 10.86 33.79
C CYS A 34 -43.40 10.25 35.06
N PRO A 35 -44.19 9.92 36.09
CA PRO A 35 -43.72 9.75 37.44
C PRO A 35 -43.24 8.31 37.76
N LEU A 36 -42.16 8.22 38.54
CA LEU A 36 -41.66 7.00 39.19
C LEU A 36 -42.47 6.70 40.47
N PRO A 37 -42.72 5.44 40.80
CA PRO A 37 -43.32 5.08 42.10
C PRO A 37 -42.26 5.01 43.22
N ARG A 38 -42.72 5.40 44.41
CA ARG A 38 -41.98 5.60 45.65
C ARG A 38 -41.44 4.30 46.24
N ARG A 39 -40.25 4.39 46.83
CA ARG A 39 -39.61 3.45 47.73
C ARG A 39 -40.46 3.13 48.95
N GLY A 40 -40.62 1.84 49.24
CA GLY A 40 -40.94 1.33 50.56
C GLY A 40 -39.68 0.78 51.25
N SER A 41 -39.43 1.27 52.44
CA SER A 41 -38.37 0.81 53.33
C SER A 41 -38.79 -0.46 54.03
N LEU A 42 -37.93 -1.48 54.14
CA LEU A 42 -37.89 -2.42 55.29
C LEU A 42 -36.46 -3.01 55.40
N SER A 43 -36.02 -2.87 56.64
CA SER A 43 -34.76 -3.35 57.19
C SER A 43 -34.74 -4.88 57.35
N GLY A 44 -33.53 -5.48 57.21
CA GLY A 44 -33.32 -6.88 57.62
C GLY A 44 -31.91 -7.35 57.26
N GLU A 45 -31.00 -7.29 58.20
CA GLU A 45 -29.69 -7.94 58.18
C GLU A 45 -29.80 -9.45 57.99
N ARG A 46 -29.01 -10.09 57.16
CA ARG A 46 -28.19 -11.28 57.47
C ARG A 46 -27.53 -11.91 56.23
N GLY A 47 -26.24 -12.13 56.31
CA GLY A 47 -25.61 -13.33 55.76
C GLY A 47 -24.95 -13.19 54.37
N LEU A 48 -23.64 -12.85 54.33
CA LEU A 48 -22.75 -13.09 53.22
C LEU A 48 -22.73 -14.58 52.83
N LYS A 49 -23.18 -14.91 51.62
CA LYS A 49 -22.69 -16.06 50.85
C LYS A 49 -22.25 -15.60 49.47
N LYS A 50 -20.97 -15.80 49.18
CA LYS A 50 -20.40 -15.65 47.83
C LYS A 50 -21.11 -16.62 46.90
N SER A 51 -21.91 -16.12 45.97
CA SER A 51 -22.40 -16.86 44.81
C SER A 51 -21.48 -16.52 43.63
N VAL A 52 -20.80 -17.53 43.12
CA VAL A 52 -20.09 -17.52 41.88
C VAL A 52 -21.16 -17.42 40.78
N MET A 53 -21.12 -16.33 39.97
CA MET A 53 -21.95 -16.22 38.78
C MET A 53 -21.35 -17.10 37.70
N GLU A 54 -22.04 -18.16 37.32
CA GLU A 54 -21.85 -18.90 36.07
C GLU A 54 -22.24 -18.01 34.90
N PRO A 55 -21.53 -18.12 33.73
CA PRO A 55 -21.91 -17.38 32.55
C PRO A 55 -23.25 -17.84 32.01
N ALA A 56 -24.12 -16.91 31.68
CA ALA A 56 -25.42 -17.16 31.07
C ALA A 56 -25.26 -17.99 29.78
N GLU A 57 -25.83 -19.18 29.80
CA GLU A 57 -26.06 -19.98 28.62
C GLU A 57 -26.97 -19.20 27.65
N THR A 58 -26.50 -18.92 26.46
CA THR A 58 -27.34 -18.40 25.37
C THR A 58 -28.31 -19.50 24.96
N GLU A 59 -29.62 -19.29 25.17
CA GLU A 59 -30.69 -20.15 24.68
C GLU A 59 -30.49 -20.36 23.16
N PRO A 60 -30.64 -21.59 22.66
CA PRO A 60 -30.65 -21.85 21.22
C PRO A 60 -31.87 -21.16 20.58
N PRO A 61 -31.70 -20.61 19.34
CA PRO A 61 -32.80 -19.95 18.65
C PRO A 61 -33.97 -20.91 18.41
N PRO A 62 -35.22 -20.42 18.34
CA PRO A 62 -36.40 -21.26 18.12
C PRO A 62 -36.28 -22.03 16.79
N PRO A 63 -36.83 -23.26 16.71
CA PRO A 63 -36.61 -24.21 15.63
C PRO A 63 -37.19 -23.82 14.24
N ASP A 64 -37.80 -22.64 14.08
CA ASP A 64 -38.47 -22.19 12.85
C ASP A 64 -37.95 -20.85 12.28
N ALA A 65 -36.75 -20.39 12.64
CA ALA A 65 -36.20 -19.20 12.01
C ALA A 65 -35.73 -19.51 10.57
N PRO A 66 -36.08 -18.69 9.55
CA PRO A 66 -35.62 -18.91 8.18
C PRO A 66 -34.07 -18.81 8.10
N ILE A 67 -33.45 -19.76 7.37
CA ILE A 67 -32.00 -19.72 7.11
C ILE A 67 -31.63 -18.38 6.47
N SER A 68 -30.70 -17.68 7.07
CA SER A 68 -30.21 -16.37 6.61
C SER A 68 -29.08 -16.52 5.61
N ILE A 69 -29.18 -15.85 4.46
CA ILE A 69 -28.22 -15.89 3.36
C ILE A 69 -27.67 -14.50 3.10
N PHE A 70 -26.35 -14.39 3.04
CA PHE A 70 -25.69 -13.19 2.46
C PHE A 70 -25.41 -13.47 0.98
N LEU A 71 -25.92 -12.59 0.08
CA LEU A 71 -25.69 -12.72 -1.36
C LEU A 71 -24.62 -11.72 -1.82
N SER A 72 -23.46 -12.22 -2.23
CA SER A 72 -22.35 -11.46 -2.79
C SER A 72 -22.36 -11.53 -4.32
N TYR A 73 -22.31 -10.34 -4.98
CA TYR A 73 -22.33 -10.25 -6.45
C TYR A 73 -21.73 -8.92 -6.95
N SER A 74 -21.33 -8.84 -8.22
CA SER A 74 -20.97 -7.57 -8.84
C SER A 74 -22.20 -6.74 -9.15
N ARG A 75 -22.19 -5.43 -8.87
CA ARG A 75 -23.33 -4.54 -9.20
C ARG A 75 -23.77 -4.59 -10.66
N ASP A 76 -22.85 -4.88 -11.56
CA ASP A 76 -23.14 -5.06 -12.98
C ASP A 76 -23.97 -6.31 -13.26
N ASP A 77 -23.95 -7.30 -12.35
CA ASP A 77 -24.72 -8.54 -12.44
C ASP A 77 -26.07 -8.47 -11.73
N ARG A 78 -26.48 -7.26 -11.29
CA ARG A 78 -27.71 -7.04 -10.50
C ARG A 78 -28.97 -7.68 -11.08
N ALA A 79 -29.12 -7.64 -12.39
CA ALA A 79 -30.29 -8.25 -13.04
C ALA A 79 -30.35 -9.76 -12.81
N ARG A 80 -29.22 -10.45 -12.84
CA ARG A 80 -29.10 -11.89 -12.57
C ARG A 80 -29.24 -12.18 -11.07
N ALA A 81 -28.61 -11.37 -10.22
CA ALA A 81 -28.72 -11.48 -8.77
C ALA A 81 -30.18 -11.38 -8.29
N LEU A 82 -30.97 -10.44 -8.83
CA LEU A 82 -32.39 -10.28 -8.49
C LEU A 82 -33.24 -11.52 -8.84
N LEU A 83 -32.90 -12.27 -9.87
CA LEU A 83 -33.58 -13.54 -10.18
C LEU A 83 -33.29 -14.59 -9.12
N VAL A 84 -32.03 -14.68 -8.67
CA VAL A 84 -31.59 -15.61 -7.63
C VAL A 84 -32.23 -15.25 -6.28
N ILE A 85 -32.22 -13.95 -5.91
CA ILE A 85 -32.85 -13.44 -4.69
C ILE A 85 -34.32 -13.85 -4.62
N LYS A 86 -35.11 -13.48 -5.65
CA LYS A 86 -36.55 -13.80 -5.69
C LYS A 86 -36.85 -15.30 -5.61
N ALA A 87 -36.01 -16.13 -6.22
CA ALA A 87 -36.18 -17.57 -6.17
C ALA A 87 -35.85 -18.12 -4.79
N LEU A 88 -34.83 -17.62 -4.10
CA LEU A 88 -34.46 -18.01 -2.73
C LEU A 88 -35.51 -17.56 -1.71
N GLU A 89 -36.00 -16.34 -1.84
CA GLU A 89 -37.07 -15.81 -0.99
C GLU A 89 -38.38 -16.62 -1.15
N ALA A 90 -38.70 -17.05 -2.38
CA ALA A 90 -39.86 -17.91 -2.65
C ALA A 90 -39.75 -19.30 -2.00
N GLU A 91 -38.54 -19.81 -1.73
CA GLU A 91 -38.24 -21.03 -0.99
C GLU A 91 -38.12 -20.85 0.52
N GLY A 92 -38.39 -19.65 1.03
CA GLY A 92 -38.44 -19.33 2.46
C GLY A 92 -37.09 -18.99 3.09
N PHE A 93 -36.06 -18.67 2.30
CA PHE A 93 -34.78 -18.17 2.81
C PHE A 93 -34.84 -16.66 3.08
N GLY A 94 -34.18 -16.21 4.15
CA GLY A 94 -33.96 -14.78 4.40
C GLY A 94 -32.73 -14.27 3.65
N VAL A 95 -32.88 -13.49 2.58
CA VAL A 95 -31.73 -13.05 1.76
C VAL A 95 -31.35 -11.61 2.07
N TRP A 96 -30.13 -11.41 2.54
CA TRP A 96 -29.53 -10.08 2.65
C TRP A 96 -28.67 -9.79 1.42
N TRP A 97 -28.80 -8.58 0.86
CA TRP A 97 -28.05 -8.07 -0.29
C TRP A 97 -27.97 -6.53 -0.26
N ASP A 98 -27.05 -5.93 -0.98
CA ASP A 98 -26.74 -4.48 -0.95
C ASP A 98 -27.89 -3.56 -1.32
N GLY A 99 -28.92 -4.04 -2.02
CA GLY A 99 -30.11 -3.27 -2.35
C GLY A 99 -31.10 -3.06 -1.20
N LEU A 100 -30.90 -3.68 -0.03
CA LEU A 100 -31.70 -3.46 1.18
C LEU A 100 -31.22 -2.25 2.01
N LEU A 101 -30.13 -1.61 1.63
CA LEU A 101 -29.56 -0.48 2.36
C LEU A 101 -30.26 0.82 1.98
N GLU A 102 -30.86 1.49 2.97
CA GLU A 102 -31.41 2.84 2.83
C GLU A 102 -30.28 3.88 2.82
N GLY A 103 -30.44 4.94 2.00
CA GLY A 103 -29.47 6.03 1.89
C GLY A 103 -29.28 6.75 3.23
N GLY A 104 -28.04 6.72 3.77
CA GLY A 104 -27.63 7.41 5.00
C GLY A 104 -27.18 6.51 6.14
N THR A 105 -27.27 5.19 6.03
CA THR A 105 -26.69 4.24 7.00
C THR A 105 -25.22 3.99 6.73
N ALA A 106 -24.43 3.73 7.77
CA ALA A 106 -23.01 3.41 7.68
C ALA A 106 -22.81 2.07 6.93
N PHE A 107 -22.67 2.13 5.61
CA PHE A 107 -22.63 1.04 4.64
C PHE A 107 -21.74 -0.14 5.10
N ALA A 108 -20.50 0.14 5.54
CA ALA A 108 -19.52 -0.89 5.88
C ALA A 108 -19.93 -1.75 7.09
N LYS A 109 -20.46 -1.15 8.14
CA LYS A 109 -20.78 -1.85 9.39
C LYS A 109 -22.02 -2.74 9.26
N THR A 110 -23.03 -2.31 8.51
CA THR A 110 -24.25 -3.08 8.29
C THR A 110 -23.98 -4.29 7.39
N THR A 111 -23.19 -4.13 6.33
CA THR A 111 -22.76 -5.22 5.44
C THR A 111 -21.89 -6.23 6.17
N GLU A 112 -20.95 -5.78 6.99
CA GLU A 112 -20.07 -6.64 7.79
C GLU A 112 -20.87 -7.48 8.79
N THR A 113 -21.79 -6.85 9.52
CA THR A 113 -22.65 -7.58 10.46
C THR A 113 -23.52 -8.62 9.75
N ALA A 114 -24.14 -8.27 8.62
CA ALA A 114 -24.97 -9.20 7.85
C ALA A 114 -24.14 -10.38 7.31
N LEU A 115 -22.93 -10.13 6.84
CA LEU A 115 -22.01 -11.18 6.37
C LEU A 115 -21.58 -12.10 7.51
N GLU A 116 -21.30 -11.56 8.68
CA GLU A 116 -20.85 -12.34 9.85
C GLU A 116 -21.97 -13.16 10.53
N THR A 117 -23.20 -12.66 10.47
CA THR A 117 -24.34 -13.33 11.15
C THR A 117 -25.10 -14.29 10.24
N SER A 118 -24.88 -14.28 8.91
CA SER A 118 -25.56 -15.17 7.96
C SER A 118 -25.14 -16.64 8.08
N ASP A 119 -26.11 -17.53 7.89
CA ASP A 119 -25.93 -18.99 7.94
C ASP A 119 -25.22 -19.52 6.68
N ALA A 120 -25.35 -18.82 5.54
CA ALA A 120 -24.66 -19.13 4.31
C ALA A 120 -24.28 -17.86 3.55
N VAL A 121 -23.17 -17.91 2.80
CA VAL A 121 -22.69 -16.85 1.91
C VAL A 121 -22.73 -17.37 0.47
N VAL A 122 -23.71 -16.95 -0.30
CA VAL A 122 -23.83 -17.30 -1.71
C VAL A 122 -23.08 -16.29 -2.55
N VAL A 123 -22.07 -16.72 -3.32
CA VAL A 123 -21.23 -15.87 -4.14
C VAL A 123 -21.54 -16.13 -5.63
N LEU A 124 -22.03 -15.10 -6.32
CA LEU A 124 -22.29 -15.18 -7.76
C LEU A 124 -21.03 -14.82 -8.54
N TRP A 125 -20.38 -15.81 -9.12
CA TRP A 125 -19.20 -15.64 -9.96
C TRP A 125 -19.59 -15.31 -11.41
N SER A 126 -18.97 -14.25 -11.91
CA SER A 126 -18.95 -13.83 -13.32
C SER A 126 -17.57 -13.28 -13.64
N GLU A 127 -17.26 -13.02 -14.90
CA GLU A 127 -16.02 -12.34 -15.29
C GLU A 127 -15.82 -11.04 -14.51
N ARG A 128 -16.90 -10.30 -14.23
CA ARG A 128 -16.91 -9.04 -13.48
C ARG A 128 -16.72 -9.25 -11.98
N SER A 129 -17.46 -10.17 -11.38
CA SER A 129 -17.35 -10.45 -9.95
C SER A 129 -16.02 -11.08 -9.59
N ALA A 130 -15.46 -11.93 -10.46
CA ALA A 130 -14.14 -12.53 -10.30
C ALA A 130 -12.99 -11.49 -10.27
N SER A 131 -13.17 -10.34 -10.91
CA SER A 131 -12.24 -9.22 -10.87
C SER A 131 -12.52 -8.23 -9.73
N SER A 132 -13.68 -8.30 -9.08
CA SER A 132 -14.09 -7.41 -7.99
C SER A 132 -13.40 -7.77 -6.67
N HIS A 133 -12.62 -6.84 -6.10
CA HIS A 133 -12.00 -7.02 -4.78
C HIS A 133 -13.05 -7.21 -3.69
N TRP A 134 -14.15 -6.45 -3.77
CA TRP A 134 -15.23 -6.50 -2.78
C TRP A 134 -15.87 -7.90 -2.73
N VAL A 135 -16.24 -8.44 -3.88
CA VAL A 135 -16.82 -9.80 -3.95
C VAL A 135 -15.82 -10.87 -3.48
N ARG A 136 -14.53 -10.70 -3.79
CA ARG A 136 -13.47 -11.60 -3.30
C ARG A 136 -13.31 -11.55 -1.79
N ASP A 137 -13.39 -10.37 -1.18
CA ASP A 137 -13.27 -10.20 0.27
C ASP A 137 -14.45 -10.86 0.99
N GLU A 138 -15.69 -10.65 0.50
CA GLU A 138 -16.89 -11.30 1.02
C GLU A 138 -16.83 -12.81 0.84
N ALA A 139 -16.40 -13.30 -0.34
CA ALA A 139 -16.19 -14.70 -0.61
C ALA A 139 -15.12 -15.32 0.30
N THR A 140 -14.04 -14.59 0.57
CA THR A 140 -12.96 -15.04 1.47
C THR A 140 -13.50 -15.26 2.89
N ARG A 141 -14.24 -14.29 3.41
CA ARG A 141 -14.87 -14.40 4.74
C ARG A 141 -15.86 -15.54 4.81
N GLY A 142 -16.69 -15.73 3.77
CA GLY A 142 -17.62 -16.87 3.66
C GLY A 142 -16.89 -18.22 3.61
N ARG A 143 -15.80 -18.30 2.86
CA ARG A 143 -14.96 -19.51 2.76
C ARG A 143 -14.30 -19.86 4.10
N ASP A 144 -13.67 -18.88 4.73
CA ASP A 144 -12.90 -19.08 5.96
C ASP A 144 -13.80 -19.50 7.16
N ARG A 145 -15.09 -19.16 7.08
CA ARG A 145 -16.12 -19.61 8.02
C ARG A 145 -16.76 -20.96 7.64
N GLY A 146 -16.36 -21.56 6.50
CA GLY A 146 -17.00 -22.75 5.98
C GLY A 146 -18.45 -22.55 5.54
N ARG A 147 -18.87 -21.32 5.23
CA ARG A 147 -20.25 -20.92 4.92
C ARG A 147 -20.45 -20.56 3.43
N MET A 148 -19.43 -20.65 2.59
CA MET A 148 -19.48 -20.22 1.19
C MET A 148 -20.15 -21.26 0.29
N VAL A 149 -21.08 -20.79 -0.56
CA VAL A 149 -21.70 -21.54 -1.66
C VAL A 149 -21.43 -20.79 -2.98
N PRO A 150 -20.48 -21.25 -3.82
CA PRO A 150 -20.13 -20.58 -5.06
C PRO A 150 -21.09 -20.97 -6.20
N VAL A 151 -21.52 -19.97 -6.97
CA VAL A 151 -22.41 -20.12 -8.14
C VAL A 151 -21.80 -19.38 -9.32
N SER A 152 -21.64 -20.02 -10.47
CA SER A 152 -21.22 -19.33 -11.71
C SER A 152 -22.45 -18.94 -12.52
N ILE A 153 -22.56 -17.65 -12.91
CA ILE A 153 -23.73 -17.13 -13.65
C ILE A 153 -23.49 -16.93 -15.15
N ASP A 154 -22.24 -17.00 -15.61
CA ASP A 154 -21.84 -16.81 -17.02
C ASP A 154 -20.83 -17.87 -17.53
N GLY A 155 -20.54 -18.91 -16.73
CA GLY A 155 -19.56 -19.95 -17.05
C GLY A 155 -18.14 -19.63 -16.51
N THR A 156 -17.94 -18.47 -15.91
CA THR A 156 -16.66 -18.10 -15.29
C THR A 156 -16.38 -19.00 -14.09
N GLN A 157 -15.18 -19.58 -14.05
CA GLN A 157 -14.72 -20.36 -12.90
C GLN A 157 -14.37 -19.45 -11.72
N PRO A 158 -14.61 -19.89 -10.47
CA PRO A 158 -14.14 -19.17 -9.28
C PRO A 158 -12.65 -18.89 -9.38
N PRO A 159 -12.18 -17.67 -8.98
CA PRO A 159 -10.76 -17.32 -9.05
C PRO A 159 -9.89 -18.18 -8.14
N LEU A 160 -8.56 -18.12 -8.33
CA LEU A 160 -7.58 -18.80 -7.49
C LEU A 160 -7.83 -18.51 -6.01
N GLY A 161 -7.84 -19.59 -5.20
CA GLY A 161 -8.21 -19.54 -3.78
C GLY A 161 -9.64 -20.01 -3.49
N PHE A 162 -10.52 -20.10 -4.49
CA PHE A 162 -11.89 -20.60 -4.36
C PHE A 162 -12.17 -21.86 -5.19
N GLY A 163 -11.27 -22.23 -6.09
CA GLY A 163 -11.41 -23.39 -6.98
C GLY A 163 -11.40 -24.77 -6.28
N GLN A 164 -11.13 -24.82 -4.96
CA GLN A 164 -11.22 -26.06 -4.17
C GLN A 164 -12.67 -26.40 -3.77
N ILE A 165 -13.60 -25.44 -3.89
CA ILE A 165 -15.02 -25.64 -3.58
C ILE A 165 -15.76 -25.80 -4.90
N HIS A 166 -16.51 -26.91 -5.04
CA HIS A 166 -17.26 -27.18 -6.26
C HIS A 166 -18.36 -26.13 -6.45
N TYR A 167 -18.36 -25.43 -7.58
CA TYR A 167 -19.35 -24.40 -7.88
C TYR A 167 -20.55 -24.96 -8.63
N ILE A 168 -21.71 -24.29 -8.53
CA ILE A 168 -22.95 -24.64 -9.18
C ILE A 168 -23.08 -23.78 -10.45
N ASP A 169 -23.30 -24.38 -11.59
CA ASP A 169 -23.41 -23.67 -12.87
C ASP A 169 -24.84 -23.15 -13.12
N PHE A 170 -24.99 -21.84 -13.14
CA PHE A 170 -26.23 -21.12 -13.44
C PHE A 170 -26.22 -20.42 -14.81
N THR A 171 -25.28 -20.76 -15.68
CA THR A 171 -25.12 -20.09 -16.99
C THR A 171 -26.43 -20.12 -17.79
N HIS A 172 -27.14 -21.25 -17.77
CA HIS A 172 -28.38 -21.46 -18.50
C HIS A 172 -29.66 -21.31 -17.67
N TRP A 173 -29.52 -21.11 -16.36
CA TRP A 173 -30.67 -20.91 -15.48
C TRP A 173 -31.36 -19.57 -15.75
N ARG A 174 -32.71 -19.56 -15.77
CA ARG A 174 -33.55 -18.40 -16.14
C ARG A 174 -34.63 -18.07 -15.10
N GLY A 175 -34.38 -18.37 -13.81
CA GLY A 175 -35.33 -18.08 -12.73
C GLY A 175 -36.32 -19.15 -12.39
N LYS A 176 -36.22 -20.39 -12.97
CA LYS A 176 -37.15 -21.47 -12.69
C LYS A 176 -36.79 -22.19 -11.39
N VAL A 177 -37.63 -22.11 -10.37
CA VAL A 177 -37.42 -22.71 -9.03
C VAL A 177 -37.30 -24.24 -9.08
N GLY A 178 -38.06 -24.94 -9.95
CA GLY A 178 -37.97 -26.41 -10.11
C GLY A 178 -36.80 -26.89 -10.97
N ALA A 179 -35.84 -26.05 -11.35
CA ALA A 179 -34.68 -26.46 -12.14
C ALA A 179 -33.64 -27.22 -11.29
N PRO A 180 -32.95 -28.25 -11.89
CA PRO A 180 -31.97 -29.02 -11.11
C PRO A 180 -30.82 -28.21 -10.53
N GLU A 181 -30.40 -27.13 -11.21
CA GLU A 181 -29.35 -26.23 -10.75
C GLU A 181 -29.79 -25.48 -9.48
N PHE A 182 -31.03 -25.03 -9.45
CA PHE A 182 -31.60 -24.36 -8.29
C PHE A 182 -31.80 -25.29 -7.10
N ALA A 183 -32.23 -26.54 -7.36
CA ALA A 183 -32.31 -27.57 -6.33
C ALA A 183 -30.91 -27.90 -5.74
N ALA A 184 -29.87 -27.90 -6.57
CA ALA A 184 -28.49 -28.04 -6.10
C ALA A 184 -28.06 -26.87 -5.18
N LEU A 185 -28.44 -25.64 -5.54
CA LEU A 185 -28.17 -24.44 -4.73
C LEU A 185 -28.87 -24.53 -3.36
N THR A 186 -30.14 -24.77 -3.31
CA THR A 186 -30.90 -24.85 -2.03
C THR A 186 -30.39 -26.01 -1.17
N LYS A 187 -30.02 -27.16 -1.74
CA LYS A 187 -29.36 -28.24 -1.01
C LYS A 187 -28.01 -27.83 -0.43
N ALA A 188 -27.16 -27.17 -1.22
CA ALA A 188 -25.85 -26.68 -0.74
C ALA A 188 -25.99 -25.68 0.40
N ILE A 189 -26.93 -24.73 0.30
CA ILE A 189 -27.22 -23.75 1.36
C ILE A 189 -27.63 -24.47 2.65
N ARG A 190 -28.58 -25.40 2.59
CA ARG A 190 -29.04 -26.18 3.77
C ARG A 190 -27.90 -26.99 4.38
N THR A 191 -27.02 -27.58 3.56
CA THR A 191 -25.87 -28.37 4.02
C THR A 191 -24.87 -27.48 4.77
N VAL A 192 -24.55 -26.31 4.22
CA VAL A 192 -23.61 -25.36 4.82
C VAL A 192 -24.19 -24.75 6.11
N ALA A 193 -25.48 -24.40 6.13
CA ALA A 193 -26.16 -23.87 7.30
C ALA A 193 -26.27 -24.88 8.47
N ALA A 194 -26.43 -26.17 8.17
CA ALA A 194 -26.52 -27.24 9.16
C ALA A 194 -25.16 -27.67 9.74
N SER A 195 -24.04 -27.25 9.13
CA SER A 195 -22.69 -27.59 9.62
C SER A 195 -22.39 -26.78 10.88
N PRO A 196 -22.01 -27.41 12.02
CA PRO A 196 -21.58 -26.65 13.20
C PRO A 196 -20.34 -25.80 12.82
N SER A 197 -20.26 -24.60 13.36
CA SER A 197 -19.11 -23.71 13.14
C SER A 197 -17.84 -24.48 13.46
N SER A 198 -17.01 -24.72 12.45
CA SER A 198 -15.80 -25.54 12.59
C SER A 198 -14.75 -24.76 13.39
N GLU A 199 -14.76 -24.93 14.70
CA GLU A 199 -13.53 -24.89 15.47
C GLU A 199 -12.72 -26.12 15.03
N LEU A 200 -11.58 -25.91 14.43
CA LEU A 200 -10.66 -26.98 14.04
C LEU A 200 -10.26 -27.77 15.30
N PRO A 201 -10.48 -29.09 15.36
CA PRO A 201 -10.04 -29.88 16.49
C PRO A 201 -8.53 -29.91 16.55
N VAL A 202 -7.99 -29.56 17.71
CA VAL A 202 -6.59 -29.78 18.07
C VAL A 202 -6.37 -31.29 18.09
N ALA A 203 -5.64 -31.80 17.12
CA ALA A 203 -5.27 -33.23 17.07
C ALA A 203 -4.27 -33.53 18.20
N GLU A 204 -4.67 -34.37 19.14
CA GLU A 204 -3.78 -35.07 20.08
C GLU A 204 -2.78 -35.96 19.29
N PRO A 205 -1.52 -36.09 19.74
CA PRO A 205 -0.53 -36.88 19.07
C PRO A 205 -0.85 -38.38 19.16
N ALA A 206 -1.14 -38.99 18.03
CA ALA A 206 -1.34 -40.44 17.92
C ALA A 206 -0.02 -41.19 18.18
N ARG A 207 -0.07 -42.20 19.09
CA ARG A 207 0.98 -43.16 19.37
C ARG A 207 1.32 -44.00 18.11
N PRO A 208 2.57 -44.39 17.89
CA PRO A 208 2.96 -45.13 16.71
C PRO A 208 2.42 -46.57 16.73
N ALA A 209 1.66 -46.94 15.70
CA ALA A 209 1.25 -48.31 15.46
C ALA A 209 2.33 -49.06 14.69
N ALA A 210 2.56 -50.30 15.11
CA ALA A 210 3.56 -51.25 14.61
C ALA A 210 3.38 -51.52 13.11
N GLY A 211 4.50 -51.64 12.39
CA GLY A 211 4.53 -51.94 10.96
C GLY A 211 4.14 -53.38 10.59
N PRO A 212 3.60 -53.60 9.40
CA PRO A 212 3.44 -54.95 8.85
C PRO A 212 4.68 -55.40 8.08
N SER A 213 4.93 -56.69 8.27
CA SER A 213 6.04 -57.48 7.80
C SER A 213 6.18 -57.56 6.28
N ARG A 214 7.44 -57.73 5.86
CA ARG A 214 7.88 -58.16 4.54
C ARG A 214 7.26 -59.49 4.16
N ARG A 215 6.45 -59.52 3.10
CA ARG A 215 6.24 -60.60 2.16
C ARG A 215 5.12 -60.23 1.19
N VAL A 216 5.49 -59.78 -0.01
CA VAL A 216 4.95 -60.23 -1.32
C VAL A 216 5.79 -59.51 -2.38
N LEU A 217 6.75 -60.26 -2.87
CA LEU A 217 7.47 -59.95 -4.11
C LEU A 217 7.01 -60.99 -5.13
N LEU A 218 6.91 -60.52 -6.38
CA LEU A 218 6.75 -61.26 -7.62
C LEU A 218 5.28 -61.43 -8.11
N VAL A 219 4.93 -60.65 -9.13
CA VAL A 219 4.55 -61.09 -10.48
C VAL A 219 4.24 -59.83 -11.35
N GLY A 220 4.88 -59.72 -12.52
CA GLY A 220 4.42 -58.80 -13.57
C GLY A 220 5.48 -57.92 -14.20
N GLY A 221 6.50 -58.53 -14.83
CA GLY A 221 7.37 -57.79 -15.76
C GLY A 221 6.61 -57.55 -17.09
N GLY A 222 6.80 -56.37 -17.64
CA GLY A 222 6.41 -56.02 -19.00
C GLY A 222 5.70 -54.66 -19.09
N LEU A 223 6.47 -53.61 -19.26
CA LEU A 223 6.21 -52.34 -19.96
C LEU A 223 7.14 -51.23 -19.41
N ALA A 224 8.41 -51.50 -19.55
CA ALA A 224 9.42 -50.50 -19.27
C ALA A 224 10.00 -50.05 -20.61
N VAL A 225 9.65 -48.85 -21.09
CA VAL A 225 10.49 -47.94 -21.90
C VAL A 225 9.91 -46.52 -22.03
N ALA A 226 8.63 -46.27 -21.67
CA ALA A 226 8.06 -44.94 -21.77
C ALA A 226 8.01 -44.12 -20.44
N GLY A 227 8.55 -44.69 -19.34
CA GLY A 227 8.49 -44.08 -17.99
C GLY A 227 9.75 -43.38 -17.46
N LEU A 228 10.88 -43.41 -18.20
CA LEU A 228 12.17 -42.92 -17.68
C LEU A 228 12.43 -41.41 -17.90
N GLY A 229 11.61 -40.70 -18.69
CA GLY A 229 11.70 -39.27 -18.89
C GLY A 229 10.87 -38.44 -17.89
N GLY A 230 9.76 -38.97 -17.39
CA GLY A 230 8.85 -38.26 -16.46
C GLY A 230 9.19 -38.45 -14.99
N GLY A 231 9.81 -39.59 -14.62
CA GLY A 231 10.13 -39.92 -13.23
C GLY A 231 11.31 -39.16 -12.68
N MET A 232 12.28 -38.82 -13.52
CA MET A 232 13.49 -38.10 -13.09
C MET A 232 13.20 -36.58 -12.92
N PHE A 233 12.23 -36.04 -13.64
CA PHE A 233 11.77 -34.65 -13.45
C PHE A 233 10.91 -34.49 -12.18
N ALA A 234 10.16 -35.54 -11.80
CA ALA A 234 9.36 -35.54 -10.56
C ALA A 234 10.23 -35.81 -9.31
N TRP A 235 11.38 -36.54 -9.45
CA TRP A 235 12.26 -36.82 -8.32
C TRP A 235 13.28 -35.69 -8.06
N LEU A 236 13.64 -34.90 -9.07
CA LEU A 236 14.46 -33.69 -8.91
C LEU A 236 13.61 -32.45 -8.51
N GLY A 237 12.28 -32.50 -8.69
CA GLY A 237 11.34 -31.47 -8.21
C GLY A 237 10.74 -31.74 -6.82
N GLY A 238 11.05 -32.87 -6.21
CA GLY A 238 10.39 -33.36 -4.99
C GLY A 238 11.07 -33.01 -3.67
N GLN A 239 11.93 -31.98 -3.60
CA GLN A 239 12.15 -31.28 -2.34
C GLN A 239 11.15 -30.13 -2.29
N SER A 240 9.91 -30.47 -1.92
CA SER A 240 8.98 -29.48 -1.40
C SER A 240 9.58 -28.87 -0.14
N THR A 241 10.35 -27.78 -0.29
CA THR A 241 10.30 -26.73 0.69
C THR A 241 8.81 -26.44 0.85
N ARG A 242 8.22 -26.84 1.96
CA ARG A 242 6.90 -26.34 2.36
C ARG A 242 7.01 -24.83 2.26
N ASP A 243 6.39 -24.21 1.26
CA ASP A 243 6.22 -22.78 1.16
C ASP A 243 5.34 -22.36 2.35
N ARG A 244 6.02 -22.17 3.50
CA ARG A 244 5.40 -21.51 4.64
C ARG A 244 5.23 -20.06 4.24
N ALA A 245 4.00 -19.56 4.27
CA ALA A 245 3.74 -18.15 4.09
C ALA A 245 4.63 -17.34 5.06
N PRO A 246 5.36 -16.34 4.58
CA PRO A 246 6.27 -15.57 5.42
C PRO A 246 5.49 -14.87 6.54
N THR A 247 6.10 -14.75 7.71
CA THR A 247 5.47 -14.13 8.88
C THR A 247 5.43 -12.62 8.72
N THR A 248 4.21 -12.04 8.77
CA THR A 248 3.99 -10.59 8.61
C THR A 248 4.09 -9.86 9.95
N ILE A 249 4.83 -8.75 9.98
CA ILE A 249 5.06 -7.93 11.18
C ILE A 249 4.89 -6.45 10.84
N ALA A 250 4.13 -5.71 11.64
CA ALA A 250 4.18 -4.25 11.65
C ALA A 250 5.03 -3.77 12.83
N VAL A 251 6.01 -2.92 12.56
CA VAL A 251 6.76 -2.18 13.57
C VAL A 251 6.10 -0.80 13.69
N LEU A 252 5.37 -0.59 14.76
CA LEU A 252 4.66 0.65 15.02
C LEU A 252 5.62 1.76 15.47
N PRO A 253 5.25 3.05 15.33
CA PRO A 253 6.00 4.15 15.91
C PRO A 253 6.17 3.96 17.42
N PHE A 254 7.39 4.14 17.94
CA PHE A 254 7.63 4.06 19.38
C PHE A 254 7.20 5.36 20.05
N ALA A 255 6.52 5.24 21.18
CA ALA A 255 6.08 6.40 21.94
C ALA A 255 7.29 7.14 22.55
N ASN A 256 7.34 8.46 22.38
CA ASN A 256 8.32 9.29 23.03
C ASN A 256 7.90 9.60 24.48
N LEU A 257 8.61 9.05 25.45
CA LEU A 257 8.42 9.28 26.89
C LEU A 257 9.52 10.17 27.50
N SER A 258 10.34 10.85 26.69
CA SER A 258 11.45 11.68 27.16
C SER A 258 11.01 13.00 27.83
N GLY A 259 9.71 13.33 27.80
CA GLY A 259 9.17 14.60 28.30
C GLY A 259 9.40 15.81 27.37
N ASP A 260 10.15 15.64 26.28
CA ASP A 260 10.45 16.64 25.26
C ASP A 260 9.85 16.21 23.91
N PRO A 261 8.80 16.87 23.41
CA PRO A 261 8.18 16.54 22.11
C PRO A 261 9.14 16.63 20.93
N THR A 262 10.20 17.46 21.03
CA THR A 262 11.20 17.60 19.96
C THR A 262 12.06 16.37 19.78
N GLN A 263 12.01 15.37 20.67
CA GLN A 263 12.71 14.09 20.59
C GLN A 263 11.88 13.01 19.84
N THR A 264 10.70 13.32 19.31
CA THR A 264 9.84 12.34 18.61
C THR A 264 10.53 11.73 17.39
N TYR A 265 11.32 12.53 16.65
CA TYR A 265 12.12 12.03 15.52
C TYR A 265 13.06 10.87 15.91
N PHE A 266 13.57 10.88 17.13
CA PHE A 266 14.47 9.82 17.62
C PHE A 266 13.72 8.50 17.86
N SER A 267 12.53 8.58 18.49
CA SER A 267 11.68 7.40 18.71
C SER A 267 11.20 6.79 17.40
N ASP A 268 10.78 7.62 16.45
CA ASP A 268 10.33 7.21 15.12
C ASP A 268 11.47 6.65 14.28
N GLY A 269 12.61 7.32 14.33
CA GLY A 269 13.83 6.87 13.69
C GLY A 269 14.27 5.50 14.19
N LEU A 270 14.23 5.29 15.52
CA LEU A 270 14.56 3.99 16.12
C LEU A 270 13.63 2.88 15.61
N ALA A 271 12.32 3.10 15.60
CA ALA A 271 11.34 2.14 15.06
C ALA A 271 11.61 1.85 13.57
N SER A 272 11.95 2.87 12.79
CA SER A 272 12.32 2.74 11.37
C SER A 272 13.60 1.90 11.18
N GLU A 273 14.63 2.11 12.01
CA GLU A 273 15.86 1.33 11.92
C GLU A 273 15.66 -0.13 12.34
N ILE A 274 14.86 -0.40 13.39
CA ILE A 274 14.48 -1.75 13.78
C ILE A 274 13.73 -2.43 12.63
N ARG A 275 12.83 -1.73 11.95
CA ARG A 275 12.13 -2.20 10.74
C ARG A 275 13.12 -2.60 9.66
N THR A 276 14.12 -1.76 9.39
CA THR A 276 15.17 -2.00 8.40
C THR A 276 16.02 -3.23 8.75
N VAL A 277 16.35 -3.43 10.02
CA VAL A 277 17.11 -4.61 10.47
C VAL A 277 16.27 -5.89 10.31
N LEU A 278 15.01 -5.87 10.72
CA LEU A 278 14.10 -7.03 10.59
C LEU A 278 13.84 -7.38 9.12
N ALA A 279 13.73 -6.39 8.24
CA ALA A 279 13.49 -6.56 6.80
C ALA A 279 14.60 -7.30 6.04
N ARG A 280 15.77 -7.49 6.65
CA ARG A 280 16.87 -8.30 6.09
C ARG A 280 16.64 -9.80 6.23
N ASN A 281 15.72 -10.19 7.10
CA ASN A 281 15.40 -11.60 7.26
C ASN A 281 14.37 -12.03 6.19
N PRO A 282 14.72 -12.94 5.26
CA PRO A 282 13.85 -13.33 4.17
C PRO A 282 12.59 -14.11 4.61
N MET A 283 12.56 -14.62 5.85
CA MET A 283 11.41 -15.32 6.44
C MET A 283 10.38 -14.34 7.03
N LEU A 284 10.70 -13.05 7.12
CA LEU A 284 9.84 -12.01 7.65
C LEU A 284 9.36 -11.10 6.52
N GLN A 285 8.07 -10.79 6.52
CA GLN A 285 7.49 -9.71 5.74
C GLN A 285 7.22 -8.54 6.67
N ILE A 286 7.96 -7.47 6.49
CA ILE A 286 7.87 -6.30 7.34
C ILE A 286 6.98 -5.25 6.66
N LEU A 287 5.93 -4.83 7.36
CA LEU A 287 5.01 -3.81 6.87
C LEU A 287 5.74 -2.47 6.67
N GLY A 288 5.38 -1.76 5.60
CA GLY A 288 5.98 -0.48 5.23
C GLY A 288 5.73 0.62 6.27
N GLY A 289 6.59 1.65 6.20
CA GLY A 289 6.59 2.72 7.19
C GLY A 289 5.31 3.55 7.18
N VAL A 290 4.74 3.80 6.00
CA VAL A 290 3.53 4.64 5.90
C VAL A 290 2.35 3.96 6.57
N SER A 291 2.09 2.68 6.26
CA SER A 291 1.00 1.92 6.89
C SER A 291 1.21 1.74 8.39
N SER A 292 2.44 1.45 8.82
CA SER A 292 2.77 1.33 10.24
C SER A 292 2.56 2.64 11.01
N ASN A 293 2.94 3.78 10.41
CA ASN A 293 2.83 5.11 11.03
C ASN A 293 1.40 5.67 11.02
N ALA A 294 0.54 5.23 10.09
CA ALA A 294 -0.87 5.65 10.03
C ALA A 294 -1.64 5.30 11.31
N ILE A 295 -1.18 4.31 12.06
CA ILE A 295 -1.82 3.84 13.29
C ILE A 295 -1.47 4.71 14.52
N ARG A 296 -0.48 5.61 14.46
CA ARG A 296 -0.08 6.49 15.59
C ARG A 296 -1.25 7.20 16.26
N THR A 297 -2.25 7.62 15.47
CA THR A 297 -3.44 8.33 15.93
C THR A 297 -4.65 7.42 16.16
N GLY A 298 -4.54 6.14 15.82
CA GLY A 298 -5.63 5.16 15.91
C GLY A 298 -5.90 4.75 17.37
N LYS A 299 -7.13 4.99 17.85
CA LYS A 299 -7.63 4.42 19.11
C LYS A 299 -8.09 2.99 18.81
N GLY A 300 -7.25 2.00 19.07
CA GLY A 300 -7.60 0.59 18.91
C GLY A 300 -6.73 -0.29 19.80
N ASP A 301 -7.26 -1.48 20.17
CA ASP A 301 -6.45 -2.51 20.80
C ASP A 301 -5.53 -3.18 19.76
N ALA A 302 -4.54 -3.92 20.23
CA ALA A 302 -3.56 -4.58 19.38
C ALA A 302 -4.20 -5.53 18.36
N LYS A 303 -5.33 -6.16 18.69
CA LYS A 303 -6.05 -7.08 17.81
C LYS A 303 -6.70 -6.33 16.64
N SER A 304 -7.38 -5.22 16.91
CA SER A 304 -8.00 -4.40 15.87
C SER A 304 -6.96 -3.75 14.97
N ILE A 305 -5.82 -3.28 15.53
CA ILE A 305 -4.70 -2.74 14.75
C ILE A 305 -4.11 -3.81 13.83
N ALA A 306 -3.79 -4.99 14.34
CA ALA A 306 -3.22 -6.07 13.55
C ALA A 306 -4.17 -6.53 12.43
N SER A 307 -5.47 -6.58 12.71
CA SER A 307 -6.49 -6.93 11.73
C SER A 307 -6.60 -5.88 10.61
N SER A 308 -6.58 -4.58 10.96
CA SER A 308 -6.64 -3.49 9.97
C SER A 308 -5.40 -3.44 9.07
N LEU A 309 -4.24 -3.82 9.60
CA LEU A 309 -2.98 -3.87 8.87
C LEU A 309 -2.73 -5.22 8.17
N GLY A 310 -3.55 -6.24 8.44
CA GLY A 310 -3.38 -7.58 7.86
C GLY A 310 -2.11 -8.31 8.33
N VAL A 311 -1.63 -8.05 9.56
CA VAL A 311 -0.36 -8.60 10.07
C VAL A 311 -0.56 -9.63 11.17
N ALA A 312 0.34 -10.61 11.22
CA ALA A 312 0.33 -11.64 12.26
C ALA A 312 0.85 -11.12 13.60
N PHE A 313 1.78 -10.17 13.59
CA PHE A 313 2.42 -9.63 14.78
C PHE A 313 2.54 -8.10 14.72
N LEU A 314 2.49 -7.46 15.89
CA LEU A 314 2.81 -6.06 16.09
C LEU A 314 4.03 -5.95 16.99
N LEU A 315 5.00 -5.16 16.60
CA LEU A 315 6.10 -4.71 17.45
C LEU A 315 5.86 -3.24 17.80
N ASP A 316 5.60 -2.96 19.03
CA ASP A 316 5.42 -1.62 19.58
C ASP A 316 6.42 -1.33 20.70
N GLY A 317 6.46 -0.10 21.18
CA GLY A 317 7.34 0.24 22.26
C GLY A 317 7.33 1.71 22.65
N ASN A 318 8.25 2.06 23.55
CA ASN A 318 8.49 3.45 23.93
C ASN A 318 9.98 3.71 24.11
N VAL A 319 10.34 4.98 24.00
CA VAL A 319 11.69 5.48 24.17
C VAL A 319 11.67 6.62 25.17
N GLN A 320 12.56 6.54 26.15
CA GLN A 320 12.83 7.60 27.12
C GLN A 320 14.31 7.94 27.05
N LYS A 321 14.65 9.11 26.55
CA LYS A 321 16.02 9.64 26.50
C LYS A 321 16.19 10.68 27.59
N ALA A 322 17.19 10.49 28.47
CA ALA A 322 17.53 11.39 29.56
C ALA A 322 19.04 11.60 29.58
N GLY A 323 19.47 12.76 29.07
CA GLY A 323 20.90 13.04 28.87
C GLY A 323 21.57 12.01 27.97
N GLU A 324 22.57 11.32 28.48
CA GLU A 324 23.34 10.28 27.77
C GLU A 324 22.78 8.86 27.97
N THR A 325 21.65 8.71 28.64
CA THR A 325 21.01 7.39 28.86
C THR A 325 19.75 7.29 28.04
N VAL A 326 19.51 6.12 27.45
CA VAL A 326 18.29 5.79 26.75
C VAL A 326 17.69 4.54 27.36
N LYS A 327 16.38 4.60 27.64
CA LYS A 327 15.57 3.45 28.02
C LYS A 327 14.58 3.15 26.92
N ILE A 328 14.61 1.92 26.41
CA ILE A 328 13.74 1.47 25.33
C ILE A 328 12.96 0.28 25.84
N THR A 329 11.64 0.34 25.76
CA THR A 329 10.78 -0.83 26.00
C THR A 329 10.23 -1.27 24.67
N ALA A 330 10.31 -2.56 24.37
CA ALA A 330 9.75 -3.14 23.15
C ALA A 330 8.86 -4.33 23.50
N ASN A 331 7.75 -4.46 22.82
CA ASN A 331 6.74 -5.48 23.03
C ASN A 331 6.28 -6.07 21.71
N LEU A 332 6.37 -7.39 21.56
CA LEU A 332 5.87 -8.15 20.41
C LEU A 332 4.53 -8.78 20.76
N THR A 333 3.48 -8.34 20.11
CA THR A 333 2.10 -8.77 20.35
C THR A 333 1.60 -9.64 19.21
N THR A 334 0.90 -10.73 19.54
CA THR A 334 0.23 -11.58 18.54
C THR A 334 -1.04 -10.91 18.05
N GLY A 335 -1.15 -10.64 16.76
CA GLY A 335 -2.28 -9.92 16.16
C GLY A 335 -3.62 -10.63 16.36
N LYS A 336 -3.66 -11.96 16.26
CA LYS A 336 -4.89 -12.74 16.41
C LYS A 336 -5.50 -12.66 17.82
N THR A 337 -4.67 -12.65 18.86
CA THR A 337 -5.12 -12.73 20.26
C THR A 337 -4.99 -11.42 21.04
N GLY A 338 -4.14 -10.49 20.57
CA GLY A 338 -3.78 -9.29 21.32
C GLY A 338 -2.85 -9.57 22.52
N LEU A 339 -2.37 -10.80 22.68
CA LEU A 339 -1.50 -11.18 23.79
C LEU A 339 -0.03 -10.90 23.46
N SER A 340 0.69 -10.36 24.44
CA SER A 340 2.15 -10.19 24.36
C SER A 340 2.83 -11.55 24.26
N LYS A 341 3.65 -11.73 23.23
CA LYS A 341 4.48 -12.91 23.00
C LYS A 341 5.87 -12.73 23.59
N TRP A 342 6.37 -11.52 23.57
CA TRP A 342 7.65 -11.12 24.12
C TRP A 342 7.61 -9.65 24.51
N ALA A 343 8.23 -9.30 25.61
CA ALA A 343 8.43 -7.92 26.02
C ALA A 343 9.76 -7.81 26.75
N ASN A 344 10.51 -6.74 26.51
CA ASN A 344 11.75 -6.46 27.22
C ASN A 344 12.01 -4.95 27.35
N SER A 345 12.83 -4.58 28.30
CA SER A 345 13.28 -3.21 28.52
C SER A 345 14.80 -3.16 28.53
N PHE A 346 15.33 -2.21 27.79
CA PHE A 346 16.77 -2.00 27.60
C PHE A 346 17.11 -0.61 28.15
N GLU A 347 17.97 -0.54 29.15
CA GLU A 347 18.49 0.72 29.69
C GLU A 347 19.99 0.71 29.49
N ARG A 348 20.48 1.63 28.66
CA ARG A 348 21.87 1.68 28.20
C ARG A 348 22.33 3.12 28.00
N PRO A 349 23.64 3.36 28.00
CA PRO A 349 24.20 4.59 27.44
C PRO A 349 23.76 4.80 26.00
N LEU A 350 23.51 6.03 25.59
CA LEU A 350 23.12 6.37 24.23
C LEU A 350 24.16 5.89 23.19
N ALA A 351 25.43 5.81 23.59
CA ALA A 351 26.51 5.27 22.77
C ALA A 351 26.24 3.82 22.31
N ASP A 352 25.48 3.03 23.08
CA ASP A 352 25.18 1.64 22.80
C ASP A 352 23.89 1.44 21.99
N ILE A 353 23.28 2.50 21.46
CA ILE A 353 21.99 2.45 20.79
C ILE A 353 21.95 1.44 19.64
N PHE A 354 23.04 1.28 18.92
CA PHE A 354 23.14 0.34 17.79
C PHE A 354 23.13 -1.12 18.25
N ALA A 355 23.77 -1.41 19.40
CA ALA A 355 23.71 -2.72 20.02
C ALA A 355 22.29 -3.05 20.48
N VAL A 356 21.58 -2.08 21.04
CA VAL A 356 20.16 -2.25 21.46
C VAL A 356 19.25 -2.51 20.28
N GLN A 357 19.42 -1.82 19.15
CA GLN A 357 18.64 -2.09 17.92
C GLN A 357 18.84 -3.55 17.44
N ALA A 358 20.09 -4.00 17.42
CA ALA A 358 20.42 -5.38 17.04
C ALA A 358 19.88 -6.41 18.06
N GLU A 359 19.95 -6.11 19.36
CA GLU A 359 19.40 -6.96 20.43
C GLU A 359 17.87 -7.09 20.30
N ILE A 360 17.14 -6.00 20.05
CA ILE A 360 15.69 -6.02 19.85
C ILE A 360 15.34 -6.88 18.64
N ALA A 361 16.00 -6.64 17.50
CA ALA A 361 15.73 -7.38 16.28
C ALA A 361 16.04 -8.89 16.44
N ALA A 362 17.13 -9.23 17.10
CA ALA A 362 17.49 -10.62 17.38
C ALA A 362 16.49 -11.29 18.35
N ALA A 363 16.05 -10.57 19.38
CA ALA A 363 15.07 -11.09 20.34
C ALA A 363 13.70 -11.31 19.69
N VAL A 364 13.24 -10.38 18.82
CA VAL A 364 12.01 -10.53 18.04
C VAL A 364 12.13 -11.75 17.11
N ALA A 365 13.22 -11.87 16.37
CA ALA A 365 13.46 -13.01 15.49
C ALA A 365 13.46 -14.32 16.28
N SER A 366 14.13 -14.39 17.44
CA SER A 366 14.14 -15.55 18.32
C SER A 366 12.75 -15.89 18.89
N ALA A 367 11.98 -14.89 19.32
CA ALA A 367 10.60 -15.08 19.80
C ALA A 367 9.69 -15.66 18.71
N LEU A 368 9.98 -15.38 17.45
CA LEU A 368 9.26 -15.89 16.28
C LEU A 368 9.78 -17.24 15.80
N ALA A 369 11.06 -17.57 16.03
CA ALA A 369 11.70 -18.81 15.61
C ALA A 369 10.93 -20.06 16.07
N ALA A 370 10.48 -20.07 17.32
CA ALA A 370 9.67 -21.16 17.89
C ALA A 370 8.31 -21.35 17.16
N THR A 371 7.82 -20.31 16.47
CA THR A 371 6.56 -20.36 15.71
C THR A 371 6.80 -20.79 14.26
N ILE A 372 8.02 -20.53 13.73
CA ILE A 372 8.33 -20.68 12.31
C ILE A 372 9.24 -21.92 12.09
N GLU A 373 9.73 -22.59 13.17
CA GLU A 373 10.70 -23.71 13.10
C GLU A 373 11.88 -23.41 12.16
N ALA A 374 12.34 -22.18 12.13
CA ALA A 374 13.42 -21.71 11.28
C ALA A 374 14.63 -21.36 12.14
N ASP A 375 15.83 -21.69 11.66
CA ASP A 375 17.07 -21.26 12.30
C ASP A 375 17.30 -19.77 11.97
N PHE A 376 16.94 -18.90 12.92
CA PHE A 376 17.22 -17.48 12.87
C PHE A 376 18.63 -17.18 13.39
N SER A 377 19.65 -17.74 12.78
CA SER A 377 21.00 -17.26 13.04
C SER A 377 21.12 -15.82 12.53
N THR A 378 20.79 -14.86 13.38
CA THR A 378 21.13 -13.46 13.14
C THR A 378 22.64 -13.36 13.15
N ARG A 379 23.23 -13.13 11.97
CA ARG A 379 24.62 -12.70 11.91
C ARG A 379 24.74 -11.45 12.75
N LYS A 380 25.67 -11.45 13.70
CA LYS A 380 26.09 -10.26 14.46
C LYS A 380 26.89 -9.32 13.54
N ASP A 381 26.31 -8.98 12.41
CA ASP A 381 26.97 -8.09 11.47
C ASP A 381 26.65 -6.65 11.84
N ASP A 382 27.63 -5.78 11.75
CA ASP A 382 27.49 -4.32 11.86
C ASP A 382 26.30 -3.84 10.99
N PRO A 383 25.58 -2.78 11.38
CA PRO A 383 24.45 -2.27 10.63
C PRO A 383 24.90 -1.94 9.20
N VAL A 384 24.42 -2.72 8.21
CA VAL A 384 24.79 -2.54 6.80
C VAL A 384 24.39 -1.15 6.35
N GLY A 385 25.37 -0.32 5.97
CA GLY A 385 25.16 1.07 5.60
C GLY A 385 24.95 2.05 6.76
N GLY A 386 24.97 1.56 8.00
CA GLY A 386 24.83 2.37 9.21
C GLY A 386 26.12 3.08 9.66
N THR A 387 26.08 3.70 10.83
CA THR A 387 27.21 4.34 11.50
C THR A 387 27.35 3.80 12.92
N LYS A 388 28.54 3.97 13.52
CA LYS A 388 28.75 3.77 14.97
C LYS A 388 28.82 5.08 15.74
N ASN A 389 28.69 6.20 15.06
CA ASN A 389 28.72 7.53 15.66
C ASN A 389 27.31 8.04 15.95
N VAL A 390 26.99 8.22 17.23
CA VAL A 390 25.67 8.65 17.70
C VAL A 390 25.29 10.04 17.17
N ALA A 391 26.24 10.98 17.09
CA ALA A 391 25.97 12.33 16.59
C ALA A 391 25.65 12.28 15.07
N ALA A 392 26.38 11.46 14.29
CA ALA A 392 26.07 11.26 12.89
C ALA A 392 24.68 10.61 12.70
N PHE A 393 24.32 9.67 13.57
CA PHE A 393 23.01 9.03 13.57
C PHE A 393 21.89 10.00 13.90
N ASP A 394 22.06 10.84 14.94
CA ASP A 394 21.09 11.88 15.32
C ASP A 394 20.86 12.88 14.18
N ALA A 395 21.93 13.38 13.56
CA ALA A 395 21.83 14.26 12.39
C ALA A 395 21.10 13.58 11.22
N TYR A 396 21.39 12.32 10.94
CA TYR A 396 20.71 11.55 9.90
C TYR A 396 19.20 11.40 10.17
N LEU A 397 18.80 11.08 11.41
CA LEU A 397 17.39 10.93 11.76
C LEU A 397 16.61 12.25 11.62
N ARG A 398 17.21 13.38 12.02
CA ARG A 398 16.63 14.71 11.81
C ARG A 398 16.48 15.05 10.33
N GLY A 399 17.50 14.74 9.52
CA GLY A 399 17.44 14.90 8.08
C GLY A 399 16.33 14.06 7.45
N LYS A 400 16.14 12.83 7.93
CA LYS A 400 15.09 11.93 7.48
C LYS A 400 13.69 12.44 7.82
N GLU A 401 13.46 12.90 9.06
CA GLU A 401 12.21 13.54 9.46
C GLU A 401 11.87 14.74 8.56
N LEU A 402 12.80 15.68 8.38
CA LEU A 402 12.60 16.86 7.53
C LEU A 402 12.28 16.49 6.08
N PHE A 403 12.92 15.43 5.54
CA PHE A 403 12.69 14.97 4.18
C PHE A 403 11.33 14.27 4.03
N GLU A 404 10.88 13.50 5.03
CA GLU A 404 9.58 12.83 5.01
C GLU A 404 8.40 13.80 5.10
N LEU A 405 8.58 14.99 5.64
CA LEU A 405 7.53 16.02 5.70
C LEU A 405 7.16 16.57 4.31
N HIS A 406 8.08 16.61 3.34
CA HIS A 406 7.87 17.10 1.96
C HIS A 406 7.04 18.39 1.87
N ILE A 407 7.34 19.38 2.75
CA ILE A 407 6.50 20.58 2.89
C ILE A 407 6.80 21.60 1.79
N ASN A 408 8.11 21.91 1.58
CA ASN A 408 8.58 22.92 0.64
C ASN A 408 10.09 22.84 0.45
N GLU A 409 10.63 23.70 -0.42
CA GLU A 409 12.07 23.82 -0.69
C GLU A 409 12.90 24.00 0.59
N GLY A 410 12.42 24.79 1.54
CA GLY A 410 13.12 25.05 2.81
C GLY A 410 13.33 23.78 3.62
N SER A 411 12.31 22.90 3.71
CA SER A 411 12.41 21.62 4.41
C SER A 411 13.37 20.65 3.71
N GLU A 412 13.38 20.62 2.37
CA GLU A 412 14.30 19.78 1.59
C GLU A 412 15.76 20.25 1.75
N ARG A 413 16.02 21.56 1.71
CA ARG A 413 17.36 22.12 1.96
C ARG A 413 17.83 21.94 3.40
N ALA A 414 16.93 22.02 4.38
CA ALA A 414 17.24 21.71 5.76
C ALA A 414 17.58 20.22 5.95
N ALA A 415 16.85 19.31 5.29
CA ALA A 415 17.18 17.90 5.27
C ALA A 415 18.56 17.64 4.66
N LEU A 416 18.87 18.29 3.52
CA LEU A 416 20.19 18.21 2.89
C LEU A 416 21.30 18.62 3.84
N ALA A 417 21.14 19.74 4.56
CA ALA A 417 22.12 20.22 5.54
C ALA A 417 22.35 19.22 6.68
N LYS A 418 21.29 18.52 7.12
CA LYS A 418 21.42 17.49 8.16
C LYS A 418 22.12 16.23 7.66
N PHE A 419 21.91 15.83 6.41
CA PHE A 419 22.69 14.74 5.82
C PHE A 419 24.15 15.13 5.57
N ASP A 420 24.43 16.39 5.21
CA ASP A 420 25.80 16.92 5.13
C ASP A 420 26.51 16.90 6.50
N GLU A 421 25.79 17.27 7.57
CA GLU A 421 26.28 17.18 8.95
C GLU A 421 26.61 15.72 9.31
N ALA A 422 25.72 14.78 9.05
CA ALA A 422 25.92 13.37 9.31
C ALA A 422 27.15 12.79 8.58
N ILE A 423 27.32 13.13 7.30
CA ILE A 423 28.47 12.73 6.47
C ILE A 423 29.76 13.42 6.92
N GLY A 424 29.67 14.67 7.37
CA GLY A 424 30.82 15.39 7.93
C GLY A 424 31.36 14.74 9.19
N ILE A 425 30.48 14.21 10.05
CA ILE A 425 30.84 13.50 11.28
C ILE A 425 31.34 12.06 10.96
N ASP A 426 30.64 11.33 10.08
CA ASP A 426 31.04 10.01 9.62
C ASP A 426 31.04 9.92 8.09
N PRO A 427 32.22 10.10 7.46
CA PRO A 427 32.33 10.03 6.02
C PRO A 427 31.97 8.67 5.39
N ASN A 428 31.91 7.61 6.18
CA ASN A 428 31.57 6.26 5.72
C ASN A 428 30.09 5.91 5.93
N TYR A 429 29.26 6.84 6.40
CA TYR A 429 27.85 6.61 6.64
C TYR A 429 27.07 6.48 5.33
N ALA A 430 26.94 5.26 4.80
CA ALA A 430 26.35 4.98 3.50
C ALA A 430 24.84 5.35 3.43
N ALA A 431 24.08 5.16 4.51
CA ALA A 431 22.66 5.54 4.54
C ALA A 431 22.47 7.06 4.43
N ALA A 432 23.31 7.86 5.09
CA ALA A 432 23.27 9.31 4.97
C ALA A 432 23.63 9.77 3.55
N ARG A 433 24.62 9.13 2.90
CA ARG A 433 24.97 9.41 1.50
C ARG A 433 23.85 9.05 0.52
N ALA A 434 23.21 7.91 0.71
CA ALA A 434 22.07 7.52 -0.12
C ALA A 434 20.87 8.47 0.07
N ALA A 435 20.60 8.91 1.30
CA ALA A 435 19.56 9.89 1.60
C ALA A 435 19.89 11.25 1.00
N ARG A 436 21.15 11.73 1.13
CA ARG A 436 21.65 12.95 0.50
C ARG A 436 21.45 12.93 -1.00
N SER A 437 21.81 11.82 -1.67
CA SER A 437 21.58 11.63 -3.10
C SER A 437 20.10 11.81 -3.47
N ARG A 438 19.19 11.24 -2.67
CA ARG A 438 17.73 11.36 -2.91
C ARG A 438 17.24 12.80 -2.79
N VAL A 439 17.69 13.54 -1.76
CA VAL A 439 17.30 14.94 -1.58
C VAL A 439 17.83 15.83 -2.69
N LEU A 440 19.08 15.61 -3.12
CA LEU A 440 19.66 16.31 -4.27
C LEU A 440 18.83 16.12 -5.54
N MET A 441 18.34 14.89 -5.79
CA MET A 441 17.47 14.62 -6.94
C MET A 441 16.13 15.36 -6.85
N VAL A 442 15.53 15.47 -5.64
CA VAL A 442 14.28 16.23 -5.45
C VAL A 442 14.52 17.72 -5.69
N ILE A 443 15.55 18.30 -5.06
CA ILE A 443 15.89 19.71 -5.23
C ILE A 443 16.17 20.03 -6.71
N ALA A 444 16.97 19.21 -7.38
CA ALA A 444 17.31 19.39 -8.78
C ALA A 444 16.09 19.41 -9.70
N ASN A 445 15.12 18.53 -9.45
CA ASN A 445 13.93 18.39 -10.31
C ASN A 445 12.85 19.45 -10.04
N GLN A 446 12.75 19.96 -8.81
CA GLN A 446 11.62 20.80 -8.44
C GLN A 446 11.95 22.28 -8.37
N TYR A 447 13.20 22.64 -8.04
CA TYR A 447 13.53 24.02 -7.66
C TYR A 447 14.66 24.64 -8.47
N GLU A 448 15.42 23.86 -9.24
CA GLU A 448 16.64 24.36 -9.88
C GLU A 448 16.48 24.63 -11.37
N THR A 449 17.26 25.60 -11.85
CA THR A 449 17.43 25.84 -13.29
C THR A 449 18.14 24.67 -13.97
N SER A 450 18.02 24.56 -15.31
CA SER A 450 18.62 23.46 -16.07
C SER A 450 20.13 23.28 -15.83
N GLU A 451 20.89 24.38 -15.68
CA GLU A 451 22.34 24.32 -15.42
C GLU A 451 22.67 23.80 -14.03
N GLN A 452 21.97 24.31 -13.01
CA GLN A 452 22.15 23.89 -11.61
C GLN A 452 21.68 22.45 -11.40
N ARG A 453 20.60 22.04 -12.06
CA ARG A 453 20.06 20.70 -12.07
C ARG A 453 21.11 19.67 -12.44
N VAL A 454 21.85 19.88 -13.55
CA VAL A 454 22.89 18.95 -14.01
C VAL A 454 23.98 18.76 -12.95
N ARG A 455 24.41 19.84 -12.28
CA ARG A 455 25.41 19.76 -11.21
C ARG A 455 24.92 18.94 -10.03
N LEU A 456 23.66 19.14 -9.61
CA LEU A 456 23.07 18.38 -8.50
C LEU A 456 22.86 16.91 -8.86
N PHE A 457 22.55 16.57 -10.12
CA PHE A 457 22.49 15.19 -10.57
C PHE A 457 23.85 14.51 -10.47
N ASP A 458 24.94 15.20 -10.85
CA ASP A 458 26.29 14.67 -10.70
C ASP A 458 26.68 14.45 -9.24
N ASP A 459 26.29 15.39 -8.38
CA ASP A 459 26.50 15.26 -6.93
C ASP A 459 25.72 14.06 -6.38
N ALA A 460 24.47 13.89 -6.78
CA ALA A 460 23.64 12.76 -6.38
C ALA A 460 24.24 11.41 -6.80
N ILE A 461 24.72 11.33 -8.06
CA ILE A 461 25.39 10.11 -8.57
C ILE A 461 26.66 9.83 -7.78
N ARG A 462 27.49 10.85 -7.50
CA ARG A 462 28.73 10.67 -6.70
C ARG A 462 28.42 10.13 -5.30
N GLU A 463 27.43 10.68 -4.61
CA GLU A 463 27.07 10.25 -3.27
C GLU A 463 26.49 8.85 -3.25
N ALA A 464 25.60 8.51 -4.18
CA ALA A 464 25.07 7.16 -4.30
C ALA A 464 26.17 6.14 -4.65
N THR A 465 27.12 6.50 -5.53
CA THR A 465 28.27 5.65 -5.87
C THR A 465 29.14 5.39 -4.64
N ARG A 466 29.42 6.41 -3.82
CA ARG A 466 30.16 6.25 -2.57
C ARG A 466 29.38 5.37 -1.57
N ALA A 467 28.04 5.55 -1.48
CA ALA A 467 27.21 4.71 -0.62
C ALA A 467 27.30 3.23 -1.01
N THR A 468 27.26 2.89 -2.30
CA THR A 468 27.35 1.49 -2.78
C THR A 468 28.75 0.91 -2.61
N ALA A 469 29.81 1.72 -2.73
CA ALA A 469 31.19 1.32 -2.51
C ALA A 469 31.46 1.02 -1.02
N THR A 470 30.92 1.87 -0.11
CA THR A 470 31.09 1.72 1.33
C THR A 470 30.28 0.55 1.88
N ALA A 471 29.08 0.33 1.36
CA ALA A 471 28.16 -0.71 1.84
C ALA A 471 27.57 -1.55 0.67
N PRO A 472 28.32 -2.56 0.15
CA PRO A 472 27.91 -3.35 -1.03
C PRO A 472 26.66 -4.24 -0.83
N GLN A 473 26.14 -4.34 0.41
CA GLN A 473 24.92 -5.08 0.75
C GLN A 473 23.74 -4.13 1.10
N PHE A 474 23.89 -2.84 0.90
CA PHE A 474 22.89 -1.83 1.26
C PHE A 474 21.97 -1.51 0.07
N ALA A 475 20.81 -2.15 0.01
CA ALA A 475 19.84 -2.01 -1.09
C ALA A 475 19.45 -0.55 -1.38
N PRO A 476 19.15 0.34 -0.39
CA PRO A 476 18.81 1.73 -0.67
C PRO A 476 19.91 2.53 -1.37
N GLY A 477 21.20 2.20 -1.14
CA GLY A 477 22.31 2.83 -1.85
C GLY A 477 22.29 2.54 -3.35
N PHE A 478 22.07 1.28 -3.72
CA PHE A 478 21.93 0.88 -5.12
C PHE A 478 20.66 1.44 -5.77
N SER A 479 19.55 1.50 -5.03
CA SER A 479 18.31 2.14 -5.49
C SER A 479 18.50 3.63 -5.76
N ALA A 480 19.23 4.34 -4.90
CA ALA A 480 19.58 5.74 -5.08
C ALA A 480 20.46 5.95 -6.32
N LEU A 481 21.48 5.09 -6.53
CA LEU A 481 22.34 5.16 -7.71
C LEU A 481 21.56 4.91 -9.00
N GLY A 482 20.74 3.86 -9.03
CA GLY A 482 19.88 3.57 -10.20
C GLY A 482 18.94 4.73 -10.51
N TYR A 483 18.34 5.33 -9.48
CA TYR A 483 17.45 6.49 -9.63
C TYR A 483 18.20 7.72 -10.19
N ALA A 484 19.36 8.05 -9.64
CA ALA A 484 20.14 9.21 -10.09
C ALA A 484 20.67 9.04 -11.51
N LEU A 485 21.12 7.86 -11.92
CA LEU A 485 21.51 7.56 -13.30
C LEU A 485 20.32 7.67 -14.26
N PHE A 486 19.18 7.09 -13.90
CA PHE A 486 18.01 7.01 -14.77
C PHE A 486 17.34 8.38 -14.96
N TYR A 487 16.97 9.05 -13.86
CA TYR A 487 16.27 10.33 -13.91
C TYR A 487 17.20 11.53 -14.15
N GLY A 488 18.44 11.47 -13.64
CA GLY A 488 19.35 12.60 -13.73
C GLY A 488 20.16 12.63 -15.03
N ARG A 489 20.48 11.46 -15.60
CA ARG A 489 21.33 11.37 -16.79
C ARG A 489 20.68 10.67 -17.98
N LEU A 490 19.44 10.20 -17.83
CA LEU A 490 18.78 9.32 -18.79
C LEU A 490 19.67 8.12 -19.19
N ASP A 491 20.56 7.70 -18.28
CA ASP A 491 21.40 6.53 -18.49
C ASP A 491 20.61 5.26 -18.23
N VAL A 492 19.76 4.91 -19.20
CA VAL A 492 18.84 3.77 -19.15
C VAL A 492 19.59 2.46 -18.93
N LYS A 493 20.74 2.27 -19.63
CA LYS A 493 21.53 1.04 -19.55
C LYS A 493 22.37 0.98 -18.28
N GLY A 494 22.98 2.10 -17.89
CA GLY A 494 23.80 2.17 -16.66
C GLY A 494 23.00 2.00 -15.38
N ALA A 495 21.72 2.44 -15.35
CA ALA A 495 20.83 2.29 -14.21
C ALA A 495 20.38 0.84 -13.95
N ARG A 496 20.46 -0.04 -14.96
CA ARG A 496 19.94 -1.42 -14.89
C ARG A 496 20.56 -2.24 -13.76
N LYS A 497 21.87 -2.35 -13.76
CA LYS A 497 22.60 -3.14 -12.77
C LYS A 497 22.39 -2.65 -11.34
N PRO A 498 22.47 -1.33 -11.03
CA PRO A 498 22.13 -0.82 -9.70
C PRO A 498 20.70 -1.20 -9.27
N PHE A 499 19.69 -1.03 -10.11
CA PHE A 499 18.32 -1.38 -9.76
C PHE A 499 18.13 -2.89 -9.53
N GLU A 500 18.67 -3.74 -10.40
CA GLU A 500 18.62 -5.20 -10.23
C GLU A 500 19.35 -5.63 -8.96
N ARG A 501 20.49 -5.00 -8.63
CA ARG A 501 21.20 -5.26 -7.39
C ARG A 501 20.40 -4.82 -6.18
N ALA A 502 19.78 -3.63 -6.19
CA ALA A 502 18.91 -3.18 -5.12
C ALA A 502 17.76 -4.18 -4.86
N TYR A 503 17.07 -4.60 -5.93
CA TYR A 503 15.98 -5.57 -5.86
C TYR A 503 16.43 -6.93 -5.31
N SER A 504 17.63 -7.41 -5.70
CA SER A 504 18.16 -8.69 -5.21
C SER A 504 18.56 -8.67 -3.73
N LEU A 505 18.75 -7.50 -3.14
CA LEU A 505 19.19 -7.33 -1.74
C LEU A 505 18.04 -7.15 -0.76
N THR A 506 16.79 -7.05 -1.24
CA THR A 506 15.63 -6.86 -0.37
C THR A 506 14.46 -7.74 -0.74
N THR A 507 13.66 -8.11 0.26
CA THR A 507 12.35 -8.77 0.08
C THR A 507 11.20 -7.90 0.57
N SER A 508 11.47 -6.82 1.33
CA SER A 508 10.45 -6.03 2.01
C SER A 508 10.73 -4.52 2.10
N ASP A 509 11.77 -4.01 1.44
CA ASP A 509 11.96 -2.57 1.31
C ASP A 509 11.05 -2.01 0.22
N VAL A 510 9.96 -1.41 0.65
CA VAL A 510 8.88 -0.90 -0.21
C VAL A 510 9.36 0.18 -1.19
N ASP A 511 10.27 1.07 -0.74
CA ASP A 511 10.84 2.12 -1.59
C ASP A 511 11.70 1.52 -2.71
N VAL A 512 12.53 0.52 -2.38
CA VAL A 512 13.35 -0.18 -3.37
C VAL A 512 12.48 -0.93 -4.37
N LEU A 513 11.45 -1.65 -3.91
CA LEU A 513 10.51 -2.38 -4.75
C LEU A 513 9.77 -1.45 -5.71
N SER A 514 9.23 -0.33 -5.21
CA SER A 514 8.48 0.65 -6.00
C SER A 514 9.35 1.33 -7.07
N ARG A 515 10.60 1.67 -6.74
CA ARG A 515 11.53 2.29 -7.70
C ARG A 515 12.00 1.31 -8.74
N TYR A 516 12.29 0.06 -8.37
CA TYR A 516 12.61 -1.00 -9.31
C TYR A 516 11.43 -1.26 -10.26
N ALA A 517 10.20 -1.33 -9.75
CA ALA A 517 8.99 -1.48 -10.55
C ALA A 517 8.84 -0.33 -11.56
N THR A 518 9.05 0.91 -11.13
CA THR A 518 9.00 2.07 -12.00
C THR A 518 10.04 1.99 -13.11
N TYR A 519 11.29 1.67 -12.79
CA TYR A 519 12.35 1.50 -13.79
C TYR A 519 12.01 0.39 -14.80
N CYS A 520 11.56 -0.77 -14.32
CA CYS A 520 11.15 -1.88 -15.17
C CYS A 520 10.00 -1.47 -16.12
N ALA A 521 8.97 -0.78 -15.60
CA ALA A 521 7.88 -0.31 -16.42
C ALA A 521 8.34 0.67 -17.51
N ARG A 522 9.15 1.67 -17.15
CA ARG A 522 9.66 2.67 -18.09
C ARG A 522 10.60 2.09 -19.16
N THR A 523 11.22 0.95 -18.88
CA THR A 523 12.08 0.22 -19.83
C THR A 523 11.38 -0.96 -20.51
N GLY A 524 10.03 -1.05 -20.46
CA GLY A 524 9.23 -2.04 -21.16
C GLY A 524 9.13 -3.42 -20.49
N ARG A 525 9.74 -3.61 -19.31
CA ARG A 525 9.72 -4.86 -18.53
C ARG A 525 8.49 -4.94 -17.63
N LEU A 526 7.29 -4.89 -18.23
CA LEU A 526 6.02 -4.73 -17.50
C LEU A 526 5.71 -5.90 -16.54
N ALA A 527 6.08 -7.13 -16.89
CA ALA A 527 5.84 -8.29 -16.01
C ALA A 527 6.63 -8.17 -14.69
N GLU A 528 7.92 -7.83 -14.77
CA GLU A 528 8.77 -7.62 -13.59
C GLU A 528 8.29 -6.40 -12.78
N ALA A 529 7.85 -5.34 -13.46
CA ALA A 529 7.29 -4.15 -12.83
C ALA A 529 6.04 -4.50 -12.00
N THR A 530 5.12 -5.30 -12.58
CA THR A 530 3.89 -5.72 -11.91
C THR A 530 4.20 -6.55 -10.65
N LEU A 531 5.09 -7.53 -10.74
CA LEU A 531 5.48 -8.35 -9.59
C LEU A 531 6.03 -7.50 -8.44
N ALA A 532 6.92 -6.55 -8.75
CA ALA A 532 7.56 -5.73 -7.72
C ALA A 532 6.57 -4.72 -7.08
N ILE A 533 5.67 -4.11 -7.88
CA ILE A 533 4.72 -3.13 -7.33
C ILE A 533 3.58 -3.81 -6.56
N ASP A 534 3.14 -4.99 -6.99
CA ASP A 534 2.13 -5.75 -6.25
C ASP A 534 2.70 -6.20 -4.90
N GLN A 535 3.95 -6.66 -4.84
CA GLN A 535 4.64 -6.95 -3.59
C GLN A 535 4.71 -5.70 -2.69
N ALA A 536 5.08 -4.53 -3.24
CA ALA A 536 5.11 -3.28 -2.49
C ALA A 536 3.73 -2.91 -1.94
N SER A 537 2.65 -3.11 -2.73
CA SER A 537 1.28 -2.80 -2.32
C SER A 537 0.75 -3.69 -1.20
N LEU A 538 1.21 -4.95 -1.16
CA LEU A 538 0.92 -5.87 -0.05
C LEU A 538 1.67 -5.47 1.24
N LEU A 539 2.90 -4.96 1.10
CA LEU A 539 3.74 -4.56 2.22
C LEU A 539 3.40 -3.18 2.78
N ASP A 540 2.73 -2.31 2.01
CA ASP A 540 2.39 -0.96 2.48
C ASP A 540 1.01 -0.50 1.95
N PRO A 541 -0.08 -1.17 2.40
CA PRO A 541 -1.42 -1.02 1.83
C PRO A 541 -2.07 0.35 2.08
N LEU A 542 -1.56 1.15 3.02
CA LEU A 542 -2.03 2.53 3.26
C LEU A 542 -1.11 3.60 2.65
N ASN A 543 -0.24 3.22 1.72
CA ASN A 543 0.65 4.14 1.03
C ASN A 543 0.10 4.57 -0.33
N ALA A 544 -0.54 5.72 -0.38
CA ALA A 544 -1.11 6.29 -1.60
C ALA A 544 -0.11 6.39 -2.77
N SER A 545 1.20 6.57 -2.47
CA SER A 545 2.24 6.68 -3.50
C SER A 545 2.42 5.39 -4.29
N ILE A 546 2.26 4.23 -3.61
CA ILE A 546 2.39 2.91 -4.26
C ILE A 546 1.23 2.67 -5.22
N PHE A 547 0.00 2.99 -4.80
CA PHE A 547 -1.17 2.83 -5.66
C PHE A 547 -1.12 3.80 -6.84
N ARG A 548 -0.66 5.04 -6.65
CA ARG A 548 -0.37 5.96 -7.76
C ARG A 548 0.66 5.36 -8.72
N THR A 549 1.77 4.82 -8.22
CA THR A 549 2.78 4.16 -9.04
C THR A 549 2.19 2.98 -9.79
N ARG A 550 1.41 2.12 -9.13
CA ARG A 550 0.75 0.98 -9.77
C ARG A 550 -0.21 1.42 -10.87
N GLY A 551 -0.99 2.47 -10.65
CA GLY A 551 -1.84 3.10 -11.66
C GLY A 551 -1.03 3.59 -12.87
N SER A 552 0.10 4.27 -12.63
CA SER A 552 1.01 4.71 -13.69
C SER A 552 1.61 3.55 -14.51
N LEU A 553 1.89 2.39 -13.88
CA LEU A 553 2.32 1.19 -14.59
C LEU A 553 1.20 0.63 -15.48
N LYS A 554 -0.03 0.59 -14.97
CA LYS A 554 -1.22 0.16 -15.74
C LYS A 554 -1.51 1.11 -16.91
N TYR A 555 -1.35 2.42 -16.69
CA TYR A 555 -1.44 3.42 -17.76
C TYR A 555 -0.42 3.16 -18.87
N ALA A 556 0.84 2.93 -18.52
CA ALA A 556 1.89 2.58 -19.46
C ALA A 556 1.58 1.26 -20.22
N ALA A 557 0.89 0.32 -19.58
CA ALA A 557 0.40 -0.93 -20.17
C ALA A 557 -0.92 -0.78 -20.95
N ARG A 558 -1.44 0.44 -21.13
CA ARG A 558 -2.72 0.75 -21.80
C ARG A 558 -3.97 0.20 -21.09
N GLN A 559 -3.87 -0.14 -19.81
CA GLN A 559 -4.97 -0.61 -18.96
C GLN A 559 -5.61 0.59 -18.22
N TYR A 560 -6.25 1.48 -18.98
CA TYR A 560 -6.66 2.80 -18.49
C TYR A 560 -7.71 2.76 -17.38
N GLU A 561 -8.73 1.88 -17.47
CA GLU A 561 -9.74 1.72 -16.44
C GLU A 561 -9.12 1.22 -15.12
N ALA A 562 -8.18 0.28 -15.21
CA ALA A 562 -7.48 -0.22 -14.04
C ALA A 562 -6.51 0.82 -13.45
N ALA A 563 -5.93 1.70 -14.29
CA ALA A 563 -5.13 2.84 -13.83
C ALA A 563 -5.97 3.86 -13.07
N ILE A 564 -7.18 4.16 -13.55
CA ILE A 564 -8.14 5.04 -12.87
C ILE A 564 -8.51 4.46 -11.50
N ALA A 565 -8.84 3.16 -11.44
CA ALA A 565 -9.20 2.51 -10.18
C ALA A 565 -8.09 2.59 -9.12
N ASP A 566 -6.82 2.38 -9.51
CA ASP A 566 -5.69 2.55 -8.60
C ASP A 566 -5.47 4.02 -8.20
N GLY A 567 -5.69 4.97 -9.11
CA GLY A 567 -5.66 6.40 -8.80
C GLY A 567 -6.75 6.80 -7.80
N GLU A 568 -7.98 6.36 -8.02
CA GLU A 568 -9.09 6.59 -7.09
C GLU A 568 -8.82 5.98 -5.71
N HIS A 569 -8.23 4.78 -5.67
CA HIS A 569 -7.82 4.16 -4.42
C HIS A 569 -6.71 4.96 -3.71
N ALA A 570 -5.74 5.48 -4.45
CA ALA A 570 -4.72 6.37 -3.89
C ALA A 570 -5.33 7.63 -3.27
N LEU A 571 -6.36 8.23 -3.90
CA LEU A 571 -7.10 9.38 -3.36
C LEU A 571 -7.99 9.04 -2.16
N GLN A 572 -8.50 7.80 -2.07
CA GLN A 572 -9.20 7.33 -0.85
C GLN A 572 -8.27 7.27 0.35
N ILE A 573 -7.02 6.85 0.14
CA ILE A 573 -5.99 6.80 1.19
C ILE A 573 -5.53 8.22 1.55
N ASN A 574 -5.20 9.03 0.55
CA ASN A 574 -4.76 10.41 0.72
C ASN A 574 -5.40 11.34 -0.33
N PRO A 575 -6.50 12.04 0.02
CA PRO A 575 -7.21 12.95 -0.89
C PRO A 575 -6.36 14.11 -1.42
N GLU A 576 -5.31 14.48 -0.68
CA GLU A 576 -4.41 15.60 -1.01
C GLU A 576 -3.19 15.15 -1.85
N ARG A 577 -3.13 13.90 -2.27
CA ARG A 577 -1.98 13.37 -3.01
C ARG A 577 -1.85 14.04 -4.38
N ASN A 578 -0.82 14.82 -4.57
CA ASN A 578 -0.51 15.52 -5.83
C ASN A 578 -0.33 14.54 -7.00
N SER A 579 -0.65 15.02 -8.18
CA SER A 579 -0.49 14.37 -9.48
C SER A 579 -1.37 13.14 -9.73
N VAL A 580 -2.18 12.71 -8.78
CA VAL A 580 -3.08 11.56 -8.97
C VAL A 580 -4.28 11.92 -9.83
N ASN A 581 -4.85 13.10 -9.62
CA ASN A 581 -5.96 13.58 -10.46
C ASN A 581 -5.50 13.77 -11.92
N GLY A 582 -4.25 14.21 -12.13
CA GLY A 582 -3.64 14.29 -13.45
C GLY A 582 -3.48 12.92 -14.13
N ASP A 583 -2.93 11.93 -13.41
CA ASP A 583 -2.78 10.55 -13.90
C ASP A 583 -4.14 9.92 -14.28
N ILE A 584 -5.21 10.24 -13.52
CA ILE A 584 -6.61 9.86 -13.83
C ILE A 584 -7.11 10.61 -15.08
N GLY A 585 -6.80 11.91 -15.19
CA GLY A 585 -7.12 12.75 -16.35
C GLY A 585 -6.52 12.19 -17.63
N ASP A 586 -5.21 11.87 -17.63
CA ASP A 586 -4.50 11.26 -18.76
C ASP A 586 -5.18 9.95 -19.20
N SER A 587 -5.59 9.12 -18.24
CA SER A 587 -6.31 7.87 -18.52
C SER A 587 -7.67 8.13 -19.18
N TYR A 588 -8.42 9.15 -18.73
CA TYR A 588 -9.68 9.56 -19.37
C TYR A 588 -9.47 10.15 -20.76
N VAL A 589 -8.39 10.91 -20.99
CA VAL A 589 -8.00 11.40 -22.33
C VAL A 589 -7.80 10.22 -23.29
N MET A 590 -7.10 9.18 -22.86
CA MET A 590 -6.84 7.99 -23.68
C MET A 590 -8.11 7.17 -23.95
N LEU A 591 -9.09 7.22 -23.06
CA LEU A 591 -10.42 6.63 -23.24
C LEU A 591 -11.39 7.51 -24.06
N GLY A 592 -10.98 8.71 -24.50
CA GLY A 592 -11.84 9.65 -25.20
C GLY A 592 -12.95 10.28 -24.33
N LYS A 593 -12.86 10.17 -23.00
CA LYS A 593 -13.85 10.68 -22.03
C LYS A 593 -13.45 12.09 -21.58
N LEU A 594 -13.49 13.07 -22.53
CA LEU A 594 -12.93 14.41 -22.34
C LEU A 594 -13.56 15.19 -21.19
N ASP A 595 -14.89 15.12 -21.01
CA ASP A 595 -15.57 15.75 -19.87
C ASP A 595 -15.00 15.29 -18.51
N LYS A 596 -14.73 13.95 -18.37
CA LYS A 596 -14.18 13.40 -17.15
C LYS A 596 -12.69 13.77 -16.98
N ALA A 597 -11.95 13.84 -18.07
CA ALA A 597 -10.57 14.29 -18.07
C ALA A 597 -10.48 15.74 -17.58
N ARG A 598 -11.32 16.63 -18.11
CA ARG A 598 -11.40 18.04 -17.69
C ARG A 598 -11.70 18.18 -16.20
N LEU A 599 -12.66 17.40 -15.68
CA LEU A 599 -12.99 17.41 -14.26
C LEU A 599 -11.82 16.90 -13.37
N ALA A 600 -11.07 15.92 -13.84
CA ALA A 600 -9.90 15.40 -13.14
C ALA A 600 -8.77 16.45 -13.11
N TYR A 601 -8.42 17.02 -14.25
CA TYR A 601 -7.40 18.09 -14.31
C TYR A 601 -7.80 19.34 -13.53
N GLY A 602 -9.09 19.68 -13.47
CA GLY A 602 -9.58 20.78 -12.64
C GLY A 602 -9.42 20.59 -11.14
N LYS A 603 -9.20 19.32 -10.69
CA LYS A 603 -8.88 18.98 -9.29
C LYS A 603 -7.38 18.86 -9.04
N GLU A 604 -6.56 18.83 -10.10
CA GLU A 604 -5.12 18.66 -9.97
C GLU A 604 -4.47 19.95 -9.45
N LYS A 605 -3.66 19.82 -8.41
CA LYS A 605 -2.97 20.95 -7.77
C LYS A 605 -1.65 21.29 -8.43
N ASN A 606 -1.06 20.34 -9.13
CA ASN A 606 0.18 20.54 -9.87
C ASN A 606 -0.14 21.20 -11.21
N SER A 607 0.12 22.51 -11.34
CA SER A 607 -0.18 23.29 -12.55
C SER A 607 0.53 22.75 -13.79
N LEU A 608 1.73 22.20 -13.65
CA LEU A 608 2.47 21.55 -14.74
C LEU A 608 1.62 20.45 -15.41
N ILE A 609 0.97 19.60 -14.62
CA ILE A 609 0.15 18.49 -15.12
C ILE A 609 -1.24 18.97 -15.55
N ALA A 610 -1.86 19.84 -14.75
CA ALA A 610 -3.18 20.36 -15.04
C ALA A 610 -3.22 21.13 -16.37
N LEU A 611 -2.28 22.06 -16.58
CA LEU A 611 -2.21 22.84 -17.81
C LEU A 611 -1.92 21.98 -19.04
N THR A 612 -1.03 20.98 -18.91
CA THR A 612 -0.76 20.01 -19.98
C THR A 612 -2.02 19.29 -20.41
N GLY A 613 -2.77 18.73 -19.45
CA GLY A 613 -3.99 18.00 -19.72
C GLY A 613 -5.12 18.88 -20.28
N LEU A 614 -5.29 20.08 -19.73
CA LEU A 614 -6.31 21.05 -20.22
C LEU A 614 -6.00 21.51 -21.66
N ALA A 615 -4.73 21.78 -22.00
CA ALA A 615 -4.34 22.12 -23.36
C ALA A 615 -4.68 20.99 -24.36
N ILE A 616 -4.50 19.73 -23.95
CA ILE A 616 -4.85 18.55 -24.78
C ILE A 616 -6.38 18.42 -24.92
N VAL A 617 -7.13 18.57 -23.83
CA VAL A 617 -8.60 18.45 -23.83
C VAL A 617 -9.23 19.54 -24.67
N ASP A 618 -8.84 20.82 -24.49
CA ASP A 618 -9.38 21.94 -25.26
C ASP A 618 -9.11 21.78 -26.76
N HIS A 619 -7.91 21.35 -27.14
CA HIS A 619 -7.61 21.08 -28.55
C HIS A 619 -8.51 19.99 -29.15
N ARG A 620 -8.71 18.86 -28.42
CA ARG A 620 -9.55 17.76 -28.87
C ARG A 620 -11.05 18.12 -28.95
N GLU A 621 -11.49 19.10 -28.16
CA GLU A 621 -12.86 19.67 -28.21
C GLU A 621 -13.00 20.77 -29.28
N GLY A 622 -11.93 21.14 -29.98
CA GLY A 622 -11.92 22.18 -31.01
C GLY A 622 -11.73 23.61 -30.47
N ASN A 623 -11.46 23.78 -29.17
CA ASN A 623 -11.28 25.09 -28.51
C ASN A 623 -9.82 25.57 -28.66
N GLN A 624 -9.38 25.84 -29.89
CA GLN A 624 -7.97 26.14 -30.20
C GLN A 624 -7.40 27.31 -29.40
N ALA A 625 -8.19 28.37 -29.18
CA ALA A 625 -7.73 29.56 -28.43
C ALA A 625 -7.47 29.23 -26.95
N ALA A 626 -8.32 28.43 -26.32
CA ALA A 626 -8.13 27.98 -24.93
C ALA A 626 -6.94 27.02 -24.82
N ALA A 627 -6.83 26.08 -25.77
CA ALA A 627 -5.68 25.15 -25.83
C ALA A 627 -4.35 25.90 -25.88
N GLN A 628 -4.24 26.91 -26.79
CA GLN A 628 -3.02 27.72 -26.91
C GLN A 628 -2.76 28.53 -25.63
N ALA A 629 -3.79 29.12 -25.02
CA ALA A 629 -3.63 29.85 -23.76
C ALA A 629 -3.08 28.98 -22.63
N HIS A 630 -3.55 27.73 -22.49
CA HIS A 630 -3.01 26.79 -21.51
C HIS A 630 -1.56 26.39 -21.80
N LEU A 631 -1.19 26.20 -23.07
CA LEU A 631 0.19 25.92 -23.46
C LEU A 631 1.11 27.12 -23.18
N ASP A 632 0.67 28.34 -23.49
CA ASP A 632 1.44 29.55 -23.22
C ASP A 632 1.64 29.78 -21.72
N GLN A 633 0.59 29.51 -20.92
CA GLN A 633 0.66 29.55 -19.46
C GLN A 633 1.63 28.49 -18.91
N LEU A 634 1.57 27.25 -19.42
CA LEU A 634 2.47 26.17 -19.05
C LEU A 634 3.94 26.57 -19.26
N VAL A 635 4.24 27.14 -20.42
CA VAL A 635 5.61 27.59 -20.76
C VAL A 635 6.02 28.79 -19.91
N ALA A 636 5.12 29.73 -19.66
CA ALA A 636 5.39 30.92 -18.84
C ALA A 636 5.68 30.58 -17.37
N GLU A 637 4.94 29.62 -16.81
CA GLU A 637 5.10 29.23 -15.41
C GLU A 637 6.29 28.29 -15.16
N HIS A 638 6.59 27.39 -16.10
CA HIS A 638 7.52 26.28 -15.86
C HIS A 638 8.78 26.33 -16.75
N GLY A 639 8.78 27.10 -17.84
CA GLY A 639 9.94 27.24 -18.72
C GLY A 639 10.50 25.90 -19.18
N ASP A 640 11.82 25.70 -19.00
CA ASP A 640 12.53 24.48 -19.39
C ASP A 640 12.13 23.25 -18.56
N ASN A 641 11.40 23.42 -17.45
CA ASN A 641 10.89 22.31 -16.65
C ASN A 641 9.63 21.68 -17.25
N ALA A 642 9.05 22.30 -18.29
CA ALA A 642 7.85 21.83 -18.98
C ALA A 642 8.14 21.27 -20.38
N LEU A 643 9.38 21.03 -20.76
CA LEU A 643 9.71 20.59 -22.12
C LEU A 643 9.03 19.27 -22.47
N TYR A 644 9.09 18.28 -21.60
CA TYR A 644 8.43 17.01 -21.84
C TYR A 644 6.91 17.14 -21.94
N GLN A 645 6.28 17.94 -21.09
CA GLN A 645 4.85 18.22 -21.12
C GLN A 645 4.45 18.97 -22.40
N LYS A 646 5.26 19.92 -22.83
CA LYS A 646 5.07 20.58 -24.12
C LYS A 646 5.12 19.58 -25.29
N VAL A 647 6.01 18.59 -25.23
CA VAL A 647 6.04 17.49 -26.23
C VAL A 647 4.73 16.71 -26.21
N GLN A 648 4.19 16.37 -25.05
CA GLN A 648 2.90 15.67 -24.93
C GLN A 648 1.79 16.46 -25.61
N VAL A 649 1.69 17.77 -25.34
CA VAL A 649 0.70 18.67 -25.98
C VAL A 649 0.87 18.69 -27.49
N LEU A 650 2.08 18.98 -27.99
CA LEU A 650 2.35 19.08 -29.44
C LEU A 650 2.09 17.75 -30.16
N ALA A 651 2.45 16.63 -29.55
CA ALA A 651 2.17 15.30 -30.10
C ALA A 651 0.66 15.06 -30.24
N GLN A 652 -0.14 15.45 -29.24
CA GLN A 652 -1.59 15.31 -29.25
C GLN A 652 -2.29 16.30 -30.20
N TRP A 653 -1.65 17.42 -30.51
CA TRP A 653 -2.12 18.39 -31.51
C TRP A 653 -1.77 17.98 -32.95
N GLY A 654 -0.92 16.94 -33.13
CA GLY A 654 -0.46 16.49 -34.44
C GLY A 654 0.74 17.30 -34.99
N GLU A 655 1.33 18.15 -34.16
CA GLU A 655 2.48 19.01 -34.50
C GLU A 655 3.79 18.26 -34.33
N ALA A 656 4.00 17.23 -35.15
CA ALA A 656 5.11 16.30 -35.01
C ALA A 656 6.48 16.99 -35.08
N ASP A 657 6.69 17.94 -36.03
CA ASP A 657 7.98 18.61 -36.18
C ASP A 657 8.36 19.44 -34.96
N ALA A 658 7.39 20.18 -34.39
CA ALA A 658 7.58 20.96 -33.20
C ALA A 658 7.81 20.04 -31.96
N ALA A 659 7.11 18.91 -31.89
CA ALA A 659 7.33 17.91 -30.86
C ALA A 659 8.77 17.34 -30.90
N PHE A 660 9.28 16.97 -32.05
CA PHE A 660 10.66 16.47 -32.19
C PHE A 660 11.73 17.53 -31.92
N ALA A 661 11.50 18.79 -32.31
CA ALA A 661 12.39 19.89 -31.94
C ALA A 661 12.46 20.07 -30.42
N THR A 662 11.30 20.06 -29.76
CA THR A 662 11.21 20.16 -28.30
C THR A 662 11.81 18.94 -27.57
N LEU A 663 11.70 17.71 -28.13
CA LEU A 663 12.36 16.51 -27.62
C LEU A 663 13.89 16.64 -27.63
N ALA A 664 14.46 17.25 -28.71
CA ALA A 664 15.90 17.50 -28.77
C ALA A 664 16.36 18.46 -27.66
N ASP A 665 15.57 19.50 -27.37
CA ASP A 665 15.84 20.41 -26.25
C ASP A 665 15.68 19.71 -24.88
N ALA A 666 14.65 18.87 -24.69
CA ALA A 666 14.44 18.10 -23.46
C ALA A 666 15.63 17.17 -23.15
N ILE A 667 16.21 16.52 -24.16
CA ILE A 667 17.44 15.72 -24.00
C ILE A 667 18.62 16.62 -23.61
N ARG A 668 18.83 17.70 -24.34
CA ARG A 668 19.96 18.62 -24.11
C ARG A 668 19.94 19.24 -22.73
N LEU A 669 18.75 19.56 -22.20
CA LEU A 669 18.54 20.19 -20.91
C LEU A 669 18.26 19.19 -19.78
N HIS A 670 18.40 17.91 -20.04
CA HIS A 670 18.20 16.82 -19.07
C HIS A 670 16.83 16.87 -18.36
N ASP A 671 15.74 17.05 -19.16
CA ASP A 671 14.39 16.99 -18.62
C ASP A 671 14.11 15.57 -18.08
N SER A 672 13.76 15.46 -16.80
CA SER A 672 13.52 14.18 -16.14
C SER A 672 12.28 13.45 -16.66
N GLY A 673 11.35 14.13 -17.34
CA GLY A 673 10.21 13.54 -18.03
C GLY A 673 10.60 12.59 -19.16
N MET A 674 11.82 12.70 -19.71
CA MET A 674 12.31 11.82 -20.78
C MET A 674 12.32 10.34 -20.41
N VAL A 675 12.28 9.97 -19.13
CA VAL A 675 12.17 8.57 -18.69
C VAL A 675 10.85 7.90 -19.11
N TYR A 676 9.82 8.69 -19.46
CA TYR A 676 8.52 8.19 -19.92
C TYR A 676 8.48 7.90 -21.45
N LEU A 677 9.52 8.30 -22.20
CA LEU A 677 9.55 8.31 -23.65
C LEU A 677 9.09 7.00 -24.30
N LEU A 678 9.54 5.84 -23.77
CA LEU A 678 9.30 4.53 -24.41
C LEU A 678 7.81 4.17 -24.47
N ASN A 679 7.03 4.45 -23.43
CA ASN A 679 5.70 3.88 -23.29
C ASN A 679 4.60 4.86 -22.85
N ASP A 680 4.87 6.17 -22.92
CA ASP A 680 3.84 7.18 -22.67
C ASP A 680 2.77 7.17 -23.78
N PRO A 681 1.49 6.90 -23.46
CA PRO A 681 0.40 6.90 -24.41
C PRO A 681 0.15 8.26 -25.09
N LEU A 682 0.43 9.37 -24.42
CA LEU A 682 0.26 10.70 -25.01
C LEU A 682 1.20 10.97 -26.18
N LEU A 683 2.29 10.18 -26.32
CA LEU A 683 3.21 10.26 -27.48
C LEU A 683 2.85 9.30 -28.62
N ASP A 684 1.76 8.51 -28.51
CA ASP A 684 1.35 7.55 -29.54
C ASP A 684 1.15 8.19 -30.94
N PRO A 685 0.66 9.44 -31.09
CA PRO A 685 0.54 10.07 -32.41
C PRO A 685 1.88 10.17 -33.17
N ILE A 686 3.00 10.41 -32.50
CA ILE A 686 4.33 10.55 -33.12
C ILE A 686 5.17 9.25 -33.07
N ARG A 687 4.70 8.19 -32.43
CA ARG A 687 5.45 6.95 -32.19
C ARG A 687 5.86 6.20 -33.46
N LYS A 688 5.06 6.32 -34.53
CA LYS A 688 5.34 5.66 -35.83
C LYS A 688 6.35 6.40 -36.70
N ASP A 689 6.70 7.64 -36.35
CA ASP A 689 7.72 8.42 -37.06
C ASP A 689 9.10 7.78 -36.91
N ALA A 690 9.88 7.73 -38.00
CA ALA A 690 11.23 7.17 -37.98
C ALA A 690 12.16 7.86 -36.98
N ARG A 691 11.97 9.18 -36.77
CA ARG A 691 12.71 9.98 -35.77
C ARG A 691 12.50 9.47 -34.36
N PHE A 692 11.29 8.99 -34.02
CA PHE A 692 10.99 8.45 -32.70
C PHE A 692 11.81 7.19 -32.39
N LYS A 693 11.91 6.28 -33.37
CA LYS A 693 12.74 5.07 -33.26
C LYS A 693 14.23 5.42 -33.10
N ALA A 694 14.72 6.36 -33.88
CA ALA A 694 16.10 6.84 -33.79
C ALA A 694 16.38 7.42 -32.39
N LEU A 695 15.43 8.20 -31.84
CA LEU A 695 15.52 8.80 -30.53
C LEU A 695 15.58 7.75 -29.40
N LEU A 696 14.72 6.70 -29.45
CA LEU A 696 14.77 5.58 -28.49
C LEU A 696 16.13 4.88 -28.51
N SER A 697 16.72 4.68 -29.67
CA SER A 697 18.07 4.09 -29.82
C SER A 697 19.16 5.01 -29.25
N GLN A 698 19.09 6.31 -29.55
CA GLN A 698 20.01 7.32 -29.05
C GLN A 698 19.99 7.41 -27.52
N THR A 699 18.78 7.34 -26.90
CA THR A 699 18.58 7.42 -25.47
C THR A 699 18.74 6.09 -24.73
N GLY A 700 19.00 4.99 -25.45
CA GLY A 700 19.32 3.69 -24.88
C GLY A 700 18.11 2.86 -24.40
N PHE A 701 16.89 3.23 -24.77
CA PHE A 701 15.69 2.43 -24.49
C PHE A 701 15.59 1.16 -25.33
N VAL A 702 16.17 1.17 -26.53
CA VAL A 702 16.23 0.05 -27.48
C VAL A 702 17.62 -0.12 -28.06
#